data_a57d3fe164358fd2403d6cf469544f69
#
_entry.id   a57d3fe164358fd2403d6cf469544f69
#
_cell.length_a   1.000
_cell.length_b   1.000
_cell.length_c   1.000
_cell.angle_alpha   90.00
_cell.angle_beta   90.00
_cell.angle_gamma   90.00
#
_symmetry.space_group_name_H-M   'P 1'
#
loop_
_entity.id
_entity.type
_entity.pdbx_description
1 polymer ?
#
loop_
_entity_poly.entity_id
_entity_poly.type
_entity_poly.pdbx_seq_one_letter_code
_entity_poly.pdbx_strand_id
1 'polypeptide(L)'
;MTEDYSAQSIQVLEGLEAVRKRPGMYLGDPHDGSALHHCIWEVVDNSVDEHLAGHTDLVEVGLNPDGSLSVRDYGRGIPVDIHEEFGISAAEVIMTKLHAGGKFDNSSYKVSGGLHGVGVSAVNAVSEWMEVTIHRGGAIYHQRYEAGVPTGPLAETGTCEDTGTSIVFKPDLGIFTHITEFEFDQIDTRLKETSFLNAGLKIEITDKRSDDPHVSTHHYEGGLSEYVAQINAGREILHSEVIHITGEKEIEKGDVSVELALQWSNAFSESIRCYTNIIRNKDGGTHMSGLRTALTSCLNSYAKKRNMLKGDALSGDDVREGLAAIVSVKHPDPSFSSQTKDKLVSSEVTGIVQTVVYEKLGDFFEENPSVAKTIIEKALLASKARKAAQKARELTRRKGVLEGGGLPGKLADCQSRDPSECEVYLVEGDSAGGSAKTGRDRRIQAILPLRGKILNVERQKHNLVKVFQNQEIQTMIRALGAGVGNNPEDEGSFDTSKLRYSKIIIMTDADIDGAHIRTLMLTFLWRFMRPAILDGHVYIAQPPLFQLSKGRVSRYAFSDEERDQIIEDLKGDNPNAKIGVQRYKGLGEMNPEQLWTTTMDPENRTMLRVTVKDAEESDRMFEILMGEDVPDRRAFIERYAKEVTNLDI
;
A
#
# COMPACT_ATOMS: atom_id res chain seq x y z
N MET A 1 40.30 -5.02 -21.57
CA MET A 1 40.56 -3.62 -21.96
C MET A 1 39.81 -2.79 -20.95
N THR A 2 40.49 -2.17 -20.00
CA THR A 2 39.93 -1.20 -19.07
C THR A 2 39.64 0.06 -19.88
N GLU A 3 38.36 0.35 -20.11
CA GLU A 3 37.96 1.66 -20.65
C GLU A 3 38.47 2.75 -19.69
N ASP A 4 39.25 3.67 -20.24
CA ASP A 4 39.86 4.75 -19.49
C ASP A 4 38.72 5.72 -19.06
N TYR A 5 38.38 5.75 -17.78
CA TYR A 5 37.44 6.72 -17.22
C TYR A 5 38.04 8.12 -17.30
N SER A 6 37.67 8.87 -18.34
CA SER A 6 38.18 10.19 -18.63
C SER A 6 37.05 11.24 -18.64
N ALA A 7 37.40 12.52 -18.65
CA ALA A 7 36.41 13.61 -18.74
C ALA A 7 35.48 13.48 -19.97
N GLN A 8 35.91 12.78 -21.02
CA GLN A 8 35.11 12.54 -22.23
C GLN A 8 34.01 11.47 -21.99
N SER A 9 34.09 10.67 -20.93
CA SER A 9 33.05 9.70 -20.56
C SER A 9 31.91 10.32 -19.73
N ILE A 10 32.04 11.60 -19.32
CA ILE A 10 31.01 12.34 -18.59
C ILE A 10 30.02 12.92 -19.58
N GLN A 11 28.78 12.40 -19.58
CA GLN A 11 27.67 12.93 -20.36
C GLN A 11 26.82 13.88 -19.49
N VAL A 12 26.57 15.06 -19.96
CA VAL A 12 25.60 15.99 -19.37
C VAL A 12 24.29 15.85 -20.16
N LEU A 13 23.22 15.48 -19.46
CA LEU A 13 21.88 15.43 -20.03
C LEU A 13 21.18 16.76 -19.73
N GLU A 14 20.63 17.41 -20.73
CA GLU A 14 19.92 18.69 -20.56
C GLU A 14 18.40 18.50 -20.70
N GLY A 15 17.64 19.26 -19.90
CA GLY A 15 16.18 19.36 -20.02
C GLY A 15 15.46 18.04 -19.90
N LEU A 16 14.51 17.80 -20.80
CA LEU A 16 13.61 16.63 -20.77
C LEU A 16 14.28 15.30 -21.15
N GLU A 17 15.45 15.33 -21.80
CA GLU A 17 16.21 14.10 -22.10
C GLU A 17 16.65 13.39 -20.82
N ALA A 18 16.99 14.14 -19.76
CA ALA A 18 17.34 13.59 -18.46
C ALA A 18 16.16 12.80 -17.87
N VAL A 19 14.93 13.31 -18.00
CA VAL A 19 13.70 12.64 -17.53
C VAL A 19 13.46 11.33 -18.29
N ARG A 20 13.55 11.34 -19.62
CA ARG A 20 13.38 10.15 -20.45
C ARG A 20 14.38 9.05 -20.13
N LYS A 21 15.64 9.44 -19.87
CA LYS A 21 16.71 8.46 -19.56
C LYS A 21 16.64 7.92 -18.14
N ARG A 22 16.07 8.68 -17.19
CA ARG A 22 15.95 8.34 -15.78
C ARG A 22 14.56 8.70 -15.21
N PRO A 23 13.48 8.14 -15.76
CA PRO A 23 12.10 8.48 -15.33
C PRO A 23 11.88 8.19 -13.84
N GLY A 24 12.56 7.16 -13.30
CA GLY A 24 12.47 6.78 -11.89
C GLY A 24 12.86 7.87 -10.88
N MET A 25 13.65 8.86 -11.30
CA MET A 25 14.02 9.99 -10.43
C MET A 25 12.90 11.05 -10.31
N TYR A 26 11.96 11.09 -11.25
CA TYR A 26 10.95 12.14 -11.36
C TYR A 26 9.52 11.63 -11.13
N LEU A 27 9.22 10.40 -11.56
CA LEU A 27 7.87 9.85 -11.61
C LEU A 27 7.70 8.54 -10.82
N GLY A 28 8.79 7.95 -10.31
CA GLY A 28 8.75 6.64 -9.66
C GLY A 28 9.17 5.50 -10.61
N ASP A 29 8.97 4.25 -10.18
CA ASP A 29 9.44 3.08 -10.93
C ASP A 29 8.62 2.86 -12.22
N PRO A 30 9.26 2.91 -13.42
CA PRO A 30 8.57 2.68 -14.69
C PRO A 30 8.19 1.20 -14.93
N HIS A 31 8.69 0.26 -14.09
CA HIS A 31 8.50 -1.18 -14.29
C HIS A 31 7.38 -1.76 -13.42
N ASP A 32 7.02 -1.13 -12.29
CA ASP A 32 5.97 -1.61 -11.38
C ASP A 32 4.60 -0.93 -11.61
N GLY A 33 4.50 -0.05 -12.61
CA GLY A 33 3.29 0.73 -12.95
C GLY A 33 3.10 1.99 -12.12
N SER A 34 3.90 2.22 -11.07
CA SER A 34 3.75 3.41 -10.22
C SER A 34 4.02 4.69 -10.98
N ALA A 35 5.07 4.74 -11.81
CA ALA A 35 5.39 5.90 -12.63
C ALA A 35 4.32 6.19 -13.70
N LEU A 36 3.73 5.15 -14.29
CA LEU A 36 2.66 5.29 -15.28
C LEU A 36 1.44 6.02 -14.68
N HIS A 37 0.99 5.56 -13.51
CA HIS A 37 -0.14 6.19 -12.82
C HIS A 37 0.25 7.55 -12.22
N HIS A 38 1.52 7.75 -11.85
CA HIS A 38 2.00 9.05 -11.35
C HIS A 38 1.86 10.16 -12.40
N CYS A 39 2.00 9.84 -13.69
CA CYS A 39 1.74 10.80 -14.75
C CYS A 39 0.33 11.41 -14.69
N ILE A 40 -0.67 10.62 -14.27
CA ILE A 40 -2.05 11.10 -14.12
C ILE A 40 -2.12 12.09 -12.96
N TRP A 41 -1.51 11.75 -11.83
CA TRP A 41 -1.55 12.59 -10.64
C TRP A 41 -0.92 13.97 -10.88
N GLU A 42 0.19 14.03 -11.58
CA GLU A 42 0.87 15.31 -11.90
C GLU A 42 0.00 16.22 -12.79
N VAL A 43 -0.85 15.65 -13.64
CA VAL A 43 -1.78 16.44 -14.46
C VAL A 43 -3.03 16.82 -13.67
N VAL A 44 -3.64 15.87 -12.94
CA VAL A 44 -4.85 16.10 -12.12
C VAL A 44 -4.56 17.09 -11.00
N ASP A 45 -3.41 17.00 -10.34
CA ASP A 45 -3.02 17.90 -9.25
C ASP A 45 -2.96 19.37 -9.71
N ASN A 46 -2.60 19.62 -10.97
CA ASN A 46 -2.65 20.98 -11.52
C ASN A 46 -4.09 21.52 -11.65
N SER A 47 -5.04 20.65 -12.03
CA SER A 47 -6.46 21.00 -12.08
C SER A 47 -7.05 21.20 -10.68
N VAL A 48 -6.62 20.39 -9.70
CA VAL A 48 -7.01 20.55 -8.28
C VAL A 48 -6.44 21.86 -7.71
N ASP A 49 -5.23 22.27 -8.10
CA ASP A 49 -4.67 23.55 -7.68
C ASP A 49 -5.52 24.74 -8.16
N GLU A 50 -6.16 24.66 -9.35
CA GLU A 50 -7.12 25.66 -9.83
C GLU A 50 -8.40 25.67 -8.95
N HIS A 51 -8.85 24.50 -8.47
CA HIS A 51 -9.95 24.42 -7.51
C HIS A 51 -9.58 25.08 -6.17
N LEU A 52 -8.40 24.77 -5.63
CA LEU A 52 -7.90 25.37 -4.38
C LEU A 52 -7.74 26.90 -4.49
N ALA A 53 -7.49 27.39 -5.70
CA ALA A 53 -7.46 28.81 -5.99
C ALA A 53 -8.87 29.42 -6.24
N GLY A 54 -9.94 28.60 -6.19
CA GLY A 54 -11.34 29.03 -6.33
C GLY A 54 -11.78 29.29 -7.78
N HIS A 55 -11.15 28.67 -8.76
CA HIS A 55 -11.41 28.93 -10.19
C HIS A 55 -12.13 27.81 -10.93
N THR A 56 -12.25 26.62 -10.35
CA THR A 56 -13.00 25.47 -10.91
C THR A 56 -13.60 24.61 -9.84
N ASP A 57 -14.76 24.00 -10.13
CA ASP A 57 -15.42 23.00 -9.27
C ASP A 57 -15.57 21.65 -9.98
N LEU A 58 -15.05 21.54 -11.22
CA LEU A 58 -15.15 20.32 -12.03
C LEU A 58 -13.81 19.96 -12.65
N VAL A 59 -13.45 18.68 -12.54
CA VAL A 59 -12.33 18.05 -13.26
C VAL A 59 -12.86 16.79 -13.96
N GLU A 60 -12.59 16.66 -15.24
CA GLU A 60 -12.96 15.51 -16.05
C GLU A 60 -11.72 14.71 -16.43
N VAL A 61 -11.75 13.39 -16.23
CA VAL A 61 -10.68 12.45 -16.57
C VAL A 61 -11.22 11.41 -17.54
N GLY A 62 -10.53 11.16 -18.65
CA GLY A 62 -10.96 10.20 -19.67
C GLY A 62 -9.85 9.21 -20.03
N LEU A 63 -10.15 7.91 -19.95
CA LEU A 63 -9.32 6.86 -20.52
C LEU A 63 -9.80 6.58 -21.95
N ASN A 64 -8.93 6.82 -22.94
CA ASN A 64 -9.31 6.75 -24.33
C ASN A 64 -8.96 5.37 -24.97
N PRO A 65 -9.68 4.94 -26.05
CA PRO A 65 -9.46 3.64 -26.68
C PRO A 65 -8.05 3.44 -27.27
N ASP A 66 -7.36 4.52 -27.59
CA ASP A 66 -5.99 4.49 -28.14
C ASP A 66 -4.88 4.38 -27.07
N GLY A 67 -5.27 4.23 -25.78
CA GLY A 67 -4.38 4.18 -24.65
C GLY A 67 -3.90 5.53 -24.15
N SER A 68 -4.42 6.63 -24.70
CA SER A 68 -4.18 7.97 -24.15
C SER A 68 -5.10 8.28 -22.96
N LEU A 69 -4.73 9.27 -22.16
CA LEU A 69 -5.52 9.77 -21.04
C LEU A 69 -5.74 11.29 -21.22
N SER A 70 -6.96 11.74 -20.96
CA SER A 70 -7.34 13.13 -20.99
C SER A 70 -7.69 13.65 -19.60
N VAL A 71 -7.26 14.87 -19.26
CA VAL A 71 -7.67 15.61 -18.05
C VAL A 71 -8.10 17.00 -18.50
N ARG A 72 -9.27 17.45 -18.07
CA ARG A 72 -9.80 18.79 -18.34
C ARG A 72 -10.25 19.45 -17.04
N ASP A 73 -9.88 20.69 -16.85
CA ASP A 73 -10.44 21.60 -15.86
C ASP A 73 -11.13 22.79 -16.52
N TYR A 74 -11.87 23.54 -15.70
CA TYR A 74 -12.58 24.77 -16.08
C TYR A 74 -12.01 25.98 -15.32
N GLY A 75 -10.71 25.93 -15.00
CA GLY A 75 -9.99 26.98 -14.32
C GLY A 75 -9.67 28.18 -15.22
N ARG A 76 -8.63 28.93 -14.85
CA ARG A 76 -8.24 30.16 -15.59
C ARG A 76 -7.61 29.90 -16.97
N GLY A 77 -7.22 28.66 -17.25
CA GLY A 77 -6.38 28.30 -18.38
C GLY A 77 -4.91 28.73 -18.20
N ILE A 78 -3.98 27.93 -18.66
CA ILE A 78 -2.54 28.22 -18.62
C ILE A 78 -2.26 29.56 -19.35
N PRO A 79 -1.35 30.42 -18.83
CA PRO A 79 -0.97 31.65 -19.54
C PRO A 79 -0.40 31.37 -20.94
N VAL A 80 -0.84 32.15 -21.93
CA VAL A 80 -0.48 31.98 -23.35
C VAL A 80 0.47 33.08 -23.86
N ASP A 81 0.68 34.10 -23.03
CA ASP A 81 1.56 35.24 -23.36
C ASP A 81 3.01 34.76 -23.59
N ILE A 82 3.76 35.54 -24.36
CA ILE A 82 5.18 35.27 -24.62
C ILE A 82 5.98 35.54 -23.34
N HIS A 83 6.74 34.54 -22.90
CA HIS A 83 7.65 34.68 -21.76
C HIS A 83 8.88 35.51 -22.18
N GLU A 84 9.14 36.62 -21.48
CA GLU A 84 10.16 37.61 -21.87
C GLU A 84 11.56 37.01 -22.01
N GLU A 85 11.95 36.09 -21.11
CA GLU A 85 13.29 35.49 -21.12
C GLU A 85 13.49 34.45 -22.23
N PHE A 86 12.46 33.62 -22.50
CA PHE A 86 12.58 32.51 -23.44
C PHE A 86 12.08 32.82 -24.85
N GLY A 87 11.30 33.87 -25.05
CA GLY A 87 10.77 34.27 -26.37
C GLY A 87 9.73 33.30 -26.96
N ILE A 88 9.21 32.36 -26.15
CA ILE A 88 8.15 31.40 -26.49
C ILE A 88 6.96 31.57 -25.54
N SER A 89 5.83 30.95 -25.82
CA SER A 89 4.65 31.05 -24.94
C SER A 89 4.94 30.52 -23.54
N ALA A 90 4.32 31.12 -22.52
CA ALA A 90 4.43 30.63 -21.15
C ALA A 90 3.94 29.17 -21.03
N ALA A 91 2.92 28.77 -21.80
CA ALA A 91 2.47 27.38 -21.89
C ALA A 91 3.58 26.44 -22.37
N GLU A 92 4.30 26.81 -23.44
CA GLU A 92 5.42 26.02 -23.94
C GLU A 92 6.58 25.94 -22.93
N VAL A 93 6.87 27.04 -22.22
CA VAL A 93 7.86 27.02 -21.12
C VAL A 93 7.49 26.01 -20.06
N ILE A 94 6.24 26.01 -19.59
CA ILE A 94 5.73 25.07 -18.56
C ILE A 94 5.83 23.61 -19.05
N MET A 95 5.53 23.35 -20.31
CA MET A 95 5.54 22.00 -20.87
C MET A 95 6.93 21.46 -21.20
N THR A 96 7.94 22.34 -21.42
CA THR A 96 9.25 21.91 -21.91
C THR A 96 10.42 22.21 -21.01
N LYS A 97 10.25 23.05 -19.98
CA LYS A 97 11.34 23.40 -19.06
C LYS A 97 11.08 22.79 -17.67
N LEU A 98 12.10 22.13 -17.14
CA LEU A 98 12.09 21.70 -15.73
C LEU A 98 12.23 22.93 -14.83
N HIS A 99 11.58 22.88 -13.67
CA HIS A 99 11.58 23.97 -12.69
C HIS A 99 10.99 25.28 -13.23
N ALA A 100 10.00 25.18 -14.12
CA ALA A 100 9.22 26.30 -14.60
C ALA A 100 7.77 26.22 -14.11
N GLY A 101 7.22 27.32 -13.64
CA GLY A 101 5.82 27.40 -13.20
C GLY A 101 5.52 28.60 -12.31
N GLY A 102 4.26 29.01 -12.26
CA GLY A 102 3.78 30.12 -11.43
C GLY A 102 3.58 29.79 -9.94
N LYS A 103 4.04 28.62 -9.49
CA LYS A 103 3.82 28.12 -8.11
C LYS A 103 5.04 28.35 -7.19
N PHE A 104 6.14 28.91 -7.72
CA PHE A 104 7.31 29.30 -6.93
C PHE A 104 7.11 30.59 -6.13
N ASP A 105 6.10 31.37 -6.50
CA ASP A 105 5.72 32.62 -5.85
C ASP A 105 4.30 32.45 -5.26
N ASN A 106 4.18 32.69 -3.96
CA ASN A 106 2.91 32.58 -3.21
C ASN A 106 1.83 33.62 -3.64
N SER A 107 2.13 34.45 -4.63
CA SER A 107 1.19 35.46 -5.14
C SER A 107 0.00 34.84 -5.90
N SER A 108 0.20 33.75 -6.61
CA SER A 108 -0.81 33.12 -7.47
C SER A 108 -1.49 31.91 -6.84
N TYR A 109 -0.78 31.18 -5.96
CA TYR A 109 -1.29 30.01 -5.24
C TYR A 109 -0.76 30.03 -3.80
N LYS A 110 -1.66 30.17 -2.82
CA LYS A 110 -1.30 30.11 -1.38
C LYS A 110 -0.85 28.71 -0.94
N VAL A 111 -1.44 27.70 -1.54
CA VAL A 111 -1.16 26.29 -1.29
C VAL A 111 -1.28 25.55 -2.62
N SER A 112 -0.34 24.68 -2.94
CA SER A 112 -0.42 23.84 -4.13
C SER A 112 0.15 22.45 -3.90
N GLY A 113 -0.31 21.46 -4.68
CA GLY A 113 0.27 20.12 -4.74
C GLY A 113 1.54 20.07 -5.58
N GLY A 114 1.61 20.87 -6.63
CA GLY A 114 2.73 20.95 -7.55
C GLY A 114 3.81 21.95 -7.11
N LEU A 115 4.76 21.53 -6.28
CA LEU A 115 5.75 22.41 -5.63
C LEU A 115 7.04 22.61 -6.42
N HIS A 116 7.39 21.70 -7.33
CA HIS A 116 8.73 21.67 -7.94
C HIS A 116 8.79 22.17 -9.38
N GLY A 117 7.64 22.46 -10.02
CA GLY A 117 7.59 22.91 -11.41
C GLY A 117 8.16 21.90 -12.42
N VAL A 118 8.05 20.60 -12.12
CA VAL A 118 8.59 19.53 -12.97
C VAL A 118 7.53 18.53 -13.44
N GLY A 119 6.35 18.47 -12.80
CA GLY A 119 5.37 17.42 -13.00
C GLY A 119 4.90 17.29 -14.46
N VAL A 120 4.22 18.28 -14.99
CA VAL A 120 3.67 18.21 -16.35
C VAL A 120 4.76 18.12 -17.43
N SER A 121 5.91 18.77 -17.24
CA SER A 121 7.04 18.67 -18.18
C SER A 121 7.67 17.27 -18.14
N ALA A 122 7.69 16.61 -16.97
CA ALA A 122 8.14 15.23 -16.86
C ALA A 122 7.14 14.27 -17.55
N VAL A 123 5.83 14.47 -17.39
CA VAL A 123 4.81 13.70 -18.12
C VAL A 123 4.97 13.87 -19.63
N ASN A 124 5.15 15.10 -20.10
CA ASN A 124 5.40 15.38 -21.51
C ASN A 124 6.65 14.64 -22.03
N ALA A 125 7.73 14.63 -21.25
CA ALA A 125 8.96 13.94 -21.60
C ALA A 125 8.78 12.42 -21.79
N VAL A 126 7.95 11.76 -20.96
CA VAL A 126 7.74 10.29 -21.01
C VAL A 126 6.54 9.88 -21.85
N SER A 127 5.91 10.84 -22.53
CA SER A 127 4.80 10.58 -23.45
C SER A 127 5.32 10.35 -24.88
N GLU A 128 4.64 9.45 -25.60
CA GLU A 128 4.80 9.32 -27.06
C GLU A 128 4.39 10.65 -27.72
N TRP A 129 3.23 11.15 -27.30
CA TRP A 129 2.76 12.49 -27.65
C TRP A 129 1.90 13.09 -26.54
N MET A 130 1.84 14.42 -26.51
CA MET A 130 0.98 15.20 -25.64
C MET A 130 0.32 16.33 -26.42
N GLU A 131 -0.95 16.61 -26.14
CA GLU A 131 -1.70 17.74 -26.67
C GLU A 131 -2.22 18.60 -25.52
N VAL A 132 -2.05 19.90 -25.66
CA VAL A 132 -2.54 20.89 -24.71
C VAL A 132 -3.51 21.81 -25.41
N THR A 133 -4.73 21.91 -24.92
CA THR A 133 -5.75 22.85 -25.38
C THR A 133 -6.08 23.80 -24.23
N ILE A 134 -5.97 25.09 -24.47
CA ILE A 134 -6.15 26.16 -23.48
C ILE A 134 -7.29 27.06 -23.92
N HIS A 135 -8.32 27.19 -23.09
CA HIS A 135 -9.41 28.14 -23.24
C HIS A 135 -9.11 29.36 -22.37
N ARG A 136 -8.73 30.50 -22.99
CA ARG A 136 -8.36 31.70 -22.25
C ARG A 136 -8.61 32.95 -23.05
N GLY A 137 -9.21 33.98 -22.41
CA GLY A 137 -9.43 35.28 -23.03
C GLY A 137 -10.41 35.26 -24.21
N GLY A 138 -11.30 34.28 -24.29
CA GLY A 138 -12.26 34.11 -25.39
C GLY A 138 -11.70 33.37 -26.61
N ALA A 139 -10.46 32.89 -26.54
CA ALA A 139 -9.79 32.15 -27.61
C ALA A 139 -9.37 30.75 -27.17
N ILE A 140 -9.30 29.84 -28.13
CA ILE A 140 -8.81 28.48 -27.95
C ILE A 140 -7.41 28.40 -28.54
N TYR A 141 -6.46 27.98 -27.73
CA TYR A 141 -5.08 27.74 -28.11
C TYR A 141 -4.76 26.26 -28.06
N HIS A 142 -3.96 25.78 -29.02
CA HIS A 142 -3.57 24.38 -29.09
C HIS A 142 -2.09 24.25 -29.43
N GLN A 143 -1.44 23.26 -28.78
CA GLN A 143 -0.06 22.88 -29.08
C GLN A 143 0.11 21.38 -28.87
N ARG A 144 0.87 20.74 -29.77
CA ARG A 144 1.21 19.31 -29.71
C ARG A 144 2.70 19.11 -29.48
N TYR A 145 3.03 18.09 -28.73
CA TYR A 145 4.39 17.68 -28.41
C TYR A 145 4.57 16.21 -28.77
N GLU A 146 5.76 15.82 -29.22
CA GLU A 146 6.19 14.44 -29.44
C GLU A 146 7.46 14.18 -28.64
N ALA A 147 7.41 13.20 -27.73
CA ALA A 147 8.51 12.88 -26.81
C ALA A 147 9.08 14.12 -26.08
N GLY A 148 8.21 15.05 -25.67
CA GLY A 148 8.57 16.28 -24.99
C GLY A 148 8.97 17.45 -25.88
N VAL A 149 9.04 17.26 -27.22
CA VAL A 149 9.45 18.29 -28.19
C VAL A 149 8.21 18.87 -28.86
N PRO A 150 8.05 20.22 -28.89
CA PRO A 150 6.91 20.84 -29.57
C PRO A 150 6.99 20.59 -31.08
N THR A 151 5.87 20.23 -31.70
CA THR A 151 5.77 20.03 -33.16
C THR A 151 5.55 21.33 -33.92
N GLY A 152 5.21 22.40 -33.21
CA GLY A 152 4.99 23.75 -33.72
C GLY A 152 4.73 24.73 -32.57
N PRO A 153 4.65 26.03 -32.82
CA PRO A 153 4.33 27.01 -31.78
C PRO A 153 2.89 26.86 -31.28
N LEU A 154 2.60 27.40 -30.09
CA LEU A 154 1.21 27.51 -29.61
C LEU A 154 0.39 28.32 -30.61
N ALA A 155 -0.69 27.74 -31.12
CA ALA A 155 -1.52 28.34 -32.16
C ALA A 155 -2.93 28.61 -31.66
N GLU A 156 -3.51 29.74 -32.00
CA GLU A 156 -4.93 30.03 -31.84
C GLU A 156 -5.72 29.22 -32.87
N THR A 157 -6.67 28.40 -32.41
CA THR A 157 -7.45 27.46 -33.24
C THR A 157 -8.93 27.77 -33.29
N GLY A 158 -9.42 28.67 -32.44
CA GLY A 158 -10.85 29.01 -32.37
C GLY A 158 -11.20 29.98 -31.28
N THR A 159 -12.49 30.14 -31.04
CA THR A 159 -13.04 30.99 -29.97
C THR A 159 -13.84 30.14 -28.99
N CYS A 160 -13.92 30.54 -27.71
CA CYS A 160 -14.65 29.86 -26.65
C CYS A 160 -15.37 30.87 -25.74
N GLU A 161 -16.40 30.41 -25.05
CA GLU A 161 -17.10 31.17 -24.01
C GLU A 161 -16.65 30.75 -22.59
N ASP A 162 -16.04 29.57 -22.46
CA ASP A 162 -15.51 29.01 -21.23
C ASP A 162 -14.00 29.27 -21.06
N THR A 163 -13.48 28.91 -19.91
CA THR A 163 -12.04 28.93 -19.60
C THR A 163 -11.60 27.56 -19.12
N GLY A 164 -10.30 27.27 -19.15
CA GLY A 164 -9.73 26.04 -18.59
C GLY A 164 -8.58 25.48 -19.39
N THR A 165 -8.10 24.33 -18.94
CA THR A 165 -7.02 23.61 -19.62
C THR A 165 -7.44 22.16 -19.85
N SER A 166 -7.16 21.65 -21.05
CA SER A 166 -7.29 20.23 -21.38
C SER A 166 -5.94 19.69 -21.80
N ILE A 167 -5.49 18.62 -21.14
CA ILE A 167 -4.25 17.91 -21.48
C ILE A 167 -4.64 16.48 -21.86
N VAL A 168 -4.18 16.05 -23.03
CA VAL A 168 -4.29 14.66 -23.49
C VAL A 168 -2.88 14.15 -23.72
N PHE A 169 -2.54 13.02 -23.14
CA PHE A 169 -1.22 12.43 -23.31
C PHE A 169 -1.29 10.91 -23.50
N LYS A 170 -0.37 10.39 -24.29
CA LYS A 170 -0.19 8.96 -24.52
C LYS A 170 1.18 8.55 -24.01
N PRO A 171 1.25 7.62 -23.02
CA PRO A 171 2.52 7.13 -22.48
C PRO A 171 3.37 6.47 -23.58
N ASP A 172 4.69 6.65 -23.49
CA ASP A 172 5.65 5.99 -24.39
C ASP A 172 5.91 4.56 -23.89
N LEU A 173 5.41 3.57 -24.63
CA LEU A 173 5.58 2.14 -24.29
C LEU A 173 7.04 1.66 -24.41
N GLY A 174 7.93 2.46 -25.00
CA GLY A 174 9.37 2.22 -24.95
C GLY A 174 9.97 2.51 -23.58
N ILE A 175 9.30 3.31 -22.76
CA ILE A 175 9.66 3.62 -21.36
C ILE A 175 8.90 2.71 -20.40
N PHE A 176 7.58 2.57 -20.57
CA PHE A 176 6.70 1.74 -19.74
C PHE A 176 6.52 0.36 -20.38
N THR A 177 7.47 -0.55 -20.10
CA THR A 177 7.56 -1.84 -20.83
C THR A 177 6.85 -3.00 -20.15
N HIS A 178 6.57 -2.95 -18.85
CA HIS A 178 5.98 -4.05 -18.08
C HIS A 178 4.49 -3.84 -17.82
N ILE A 179 4.10 -2.67 -17.36
CA ILE A 179 2.71 -2.28 -17.17
C ILE A 179 2.44 -1.12 -18.13
N THR A 180 1.64 -1.41 -19.14
CA THR A 180 1.42 -0.56 -20.31
C THR A 180 0.03 0.06 -20.37
N GLU A 181 -0.86 -0.36 -19.46
CA GLU A 181 -2.25 0.09 -19.41
C GLU A 181 -2.58 0.75 -18.08
N PHE A 182 -3.46 1.73 -18.14
CA PHE A 182 -4.02 2.39 -16.98
C PHE A 182 -5.06 1.49 -16.29
N GLU A 183 -4.93 1.30 -14.99
CA GLU A 183 -5.88 0.54 -14.16
C GLU A 183 -7.01 1.47 -13.67
N PHE A 184 -8.24 1.29 -14.19
CA PHE A 184 -9.39 2.13 -13.85
C PHE A 184 -9.66 2.18 -12.35
N ASP A 185 -9.72 1.04 -11.66
CA ASP A 185 -10.03 0.96 -10.23
C ASP A 185 -9.01 1.71 -9.35
N GLN A 186 -7.74 1.71 -9.76
CA GLN A 186 -6.69 2.46 -9.07
C GLN A 186 -6.88 3.96 -9.22
N ILE A 187 -7.23 4.39 -10.45
CA ILE A 187 -7.48 5.80 -10.76
C ILE A 187 -8.74 6.28 -10.05
N ASP A 188 -9.84 5.54 -10.15
CA ASP A 188 -11.11 5.84 -9.52
C ASP A 188 -10.98 6.00 -8.00
N THR A 189 -10.26 5.06 -7.36
CA THR A 189 -9.98 5.13 -5.92
C THR A 189 -9.22 6.41 -5.55
N ARG A 190 -8.20 6.77 -6.30
CA ARG A 190 -7.39 7.97 -6.02
C ARG A 190 -8.15 9.26 -6.26
N LEU A 191 -8.94 9.34 -7.34
CA LEU A 191 -9.77 10.50 -7.65
C LEU A 191 -10.87 10.70 -6.61
N LYS A 192 -11.44 9.61 -6.11
CA LYS A 192 -12.36 9.63 -4.98
C LYS A 192 -11.72 10.20 -3.71
N GLU A 193 -10.50 9.76 -3.35
CA GLU A 193 -9.75 10.35 -2.24
C GLU A 193 -9.51 11.85 -2.43
N THR A 194 -9.12 12.25 -3.65
CA THR A 194 -8.88 13.65 -3.99
C THR A 194 -10.13 14.51 -3.84
N SER A 195 -11.31 14.00 -4.23
CA SER A 195 -12.58 14.70 -4.07
C SER A 195 -12.97 14.87 -2.61
N PHE A 196 -12.71 13.88 -1.73
CA PHE A 196 -12.92 14.04 -0.28
C PHE A 196 -12.01 15.09 0.37
N LEU A 197 -10.76 15.19 -0.10
CA LEU A 197 -9.79 16.18 0.41
C LEU A 197 -10.11 17.60 0.00
N ASN A 198 -10.93 17.76 -1.04
CA ASN A 198 -11.27 19.05 -1.64
C ASN A 198 -12.80 19.18 -1.70
N ALA A 199 -13.41 19.53 -0.56
CA ALA A 199 -14.86 19.66 -0.42
C ALA A 199 -15.44 20.56 -1.51
N GLY A 200 -16.50 20.08 -2.19
CA GLY A 200 -17.15 20.79 -3.30
C GLY A 200 -16.52 20.53 -4.67
N LEU A 201 -15.33 19.91 -4.77
CA LEU A 201 -14.76 19.50 -6.05
C LEU A 201 -15.48 18.27 -6.60
N LYS A 202 -16.05 18.39 -7.80
CA LYS A 202 -16.60 17.28 -8.58
C LYS A 202 -15.53 16.73 -9.51
N ILE A 203 -15.29 15.42 -9.46
CA ILE A 203 -14.40 14.72 -10.39
C ILE A 203 -15.20 13.66 -11.13
N GLU A 204 -15.19 13.70 -12.46
CA GLU A 204 -15.79 12.69 -13.32
C GLU A 204 -14.71 11.91 -14.03
N ILE A 205 -14.75 10.57 -13.92
CA ILE A 205 -13.88 9.68 -14.66
C ILE A 205 -14.69 8.85 -15.64
N THR A 206 -14.28 8.82 -16.91
CA THR A 206 -14.92 8.04 -17.96
C THR A 206 -13.92 7.09 -18.61
N ASP A 207 -14.16 5.79 -18.52
CA ASP A 207 -13.43 4.77 -19.27
C ASP A 207 -14.13 4.54 -20.60
N LYS A 208 -13.50 4.98 -21.69
CA LYS A 208 -14.00 4.89 -23.08
C LYS A 208 -13.37 3.73 -23.86
N ARG A 209 -12.62 2.84 -23.20
CA ARG A 209 -11.90 1.73 -23.85
C ARG A 209 -12.82 0.60 -24.27
N SER A 210 -14.02 0.52 -23.72
CA SER A 210 -15.07 -0.43 -24.13
C SER A 210 -16.17 0.27 -24.93
N ASP A 211 -16.95 -0.51 -25.69
CA ASP A 211 -18.11 -0.01 -26.46
C ASP A 211 -19.21 0.60 -25.56
N ASP A 212 -19.27 0.19 -24.28
CA ASP A 212 -20.14 0.75 -23.25
C ASP A 212 -19.27 1.51 -22.23
N PRO A 213 -19.16 2.84 -22.32
CA PRO A 213 -18.30 3.63 -21.46
C PRO A 213 -18.71 3.52 -19.99
N HIS A 214 -17.75 3.24 -19.12
CA HIS A 214 -17.97 3.24 -17.69
C HIS A 214 -17.69 4.63 -17.12
N VAL A 215 -18.68 5.21 -16.41
CA VAL A 215 -18.58 6.55 -15.80
C VAL A 215 -18.69 6.44 -14.29
N SER A 216 -17.75 7.05 -13.59
CA SER A 216 -17.79 7.22 -12.14
C SER A 216 -17.69 8.71 -11.80
N THR A 217 -18.46 9.14 -10.80
CA THR A 217 -18.52 10.54 -10.39
C THR A 217 -18.32 10.65 -8.88
N HIS A 218 -17.39 11.50 -8.49
CA HIS A 218 -17.06 11.78 -7.09
C HIS A 218 -17.32 13.25 -6.76
N HIS A 219 -18.18 13.50 -5.77
CA HIS A 219 -18.50 14.83 -5.29
C HIS A 219 -18.94 14.74 -3.83
N TYR A 220 -18.19 15.33 -2.92
CA TYR A 220 -18.38 15.22 -1.49
C TYR A 220 -18.32 16.59 -0.81
N GLU A 221 -19.46 17.07 -0.35
CA GLU A 221 -19.53 18.37 0.35
C GLU A 221 -19.05 18.27 1.80
N GLY A 222 -19.21 17.09 2.42
CA GLY A 222 -18.80 16.84 3.81
C GLY A 222 -17.29 16.65 4.01
N GLY A 223 -16.49 16.64 2.93
CA GLY A 223 -15.04 16.63 2.98
C GLY A 223 -14.45 15.49 3.82
N LEU A 224 -13.49 15.81 4.70
CA LEU A 224 -12.82 14.82 5.54
C LEU A 224 -13.74 14.09 6.50
N SER A 225 -14.82 14.74 6.96
CA SER A 225 -15.81 14.09 7.85
C SER A 225 -16.55 12.97 7.15
N GLU A 226 -16.96 13.20 5.90
CA GLU A 226 -17.61 12.18 5.08
C GLU A 226 -16.65 11.05 4.71
N TYR A 227 -15.38 11.40 4.49
CA TYR A 227 -14.35 10.40 4.22
C TYR A 227 -14.09 9.47 5.42
N VAL A 228 -14.01 10.00 6.65
CA VAL A 228 -13.88 9.19 7.87
C VAL A 228 -15.11 8.30 8.06
N ALA A 229 -16.32 8.83 7.83
CA ALA A 229 -17.54 8.04 7.88
C ALA A 229 -17.53 6.89 6.88
N GLN A 230 -16.98 7.11 5.68
CA GLN A 230 -16.82 6.04 4.70
C GLN A 230 -15.77 4.99 5.10
N ILE A 231 -14.66 5.39 5.72
CA ILE A 231 -13.65 4.43 6.27
C ILE A 231 -14.30 3.54 7.32
N ASN A 232 -15.22 4.07 8.11
CA ASN A 232 -15.96 3.32 9.13
C ASN A 232 -17.26 2.66 8.63
N ALA A 233 -17.55 2.75 7.33
CA ALA A 233 -18.75 2.10 6.77
C ALA A 233 -18.70 0.59 7.04
N GLY A 234 -19.81 0.05 7.57
CA GLY A 234 -19.91 -1.36 7.98
C GLY A 234 -19.35 -1.67 9.37
N ARG A 235 -18.72 -0.71 10.07
CA ARG A 235 -18.22 -0.88 11.43
C ARG A 235 -19.22 -0.35 12.46
N GLU A 236 -19.25 -0.96 13.65
CA GLU A 236 -19.97 -0.41 14.78
C GLU A 236 -19.21 0.80 15.35
N ILE A 237 -19.76 2.00 15.14
CA ILE A 237 -19.18 3.25 15.61
C ILE A 237 -19.48 3.49 17.10
N LEU A 238 -18.52 4.05 17.83
CA LEU A 238 -18.68 4.36 19.26
C LEU A 238 -19.41 5.68 19.52
N HIS A 239 -19.43 6.56 18.55
CA HIS A 239 -20.13 7.84 18.59
C HIS A 239 -20.58 8.24 17.17
N SER A 240 -21.79 8.77 17.04
CA SER A 240 -22.41 9.03 15.73
C SER A 240 -21.76 10.19 14.97
N GLU A 241 -21.29 11.21 15.68
CA GLU A 241 -20.68 12.40 15.10
C GLU A 241 -19.20 12.16 14.80
N VAL A 242 -18.74 12.52 13.60
CA VAL A 242 -17.32 12.59 13.27
C VAL A 242 -16.74 13.86 13.90
N ILE A 243 -15.71 13.75 14.70
CA ILE A 243 -15.02 14.87 15.31
C ILE A 243 -14.20 15.57 14.22
N HIS A 244 -14.55 16.82 13.92
CA HIS A 244 -13.87 17.64 12.92
C HIS A 244 -13.15 18.80 13.61
N ILE A 245 -11.86 18.95 13.33
CA ILE A 245 -10.99 19.95 13.93
C ILE A 245 -10.29 20.71 12.81
N THR A 246 -10.31 22.03 12.91
CA THR A 246 -9.55 22.94 12.05
C THR A 246 -8.72 23.90 12.90
N GLY A 247 -7.54 24.27 12.40
CA GLY A 247 -6.71 25.28 13.03
C GLY A 247 -5.63 25.79 12.11
N GLU A 248 -5.14 26.98 12.39
CA GLU A 248 -4.10 27.64 11.60
C GLU A 248 -2.98 28.13 12.50
N LYS A 249 -1.78 28.15 11.98
CA LYS A 249 -0.60 28.68 12.66
C LYS A 249 0.29 29.41 11.67
N GLU A 250 0.57 30.69 11.96
CA GLU A 250 1.50 31.49 11.18
C GLU A 250 2.94 31.02 11.42
N ILE A 251 3.70 30.89 10.34
CA ILE A 251 5.14 30.63 10.32
C ILE A 251 5.83 31.69 9.43
N GLU A 252 7.16 31.74 9.41
CA GLU A 252 7.90 32.73 8.62
C GLU A 252 7.56 32.74 7.12
N LYS A 253 7.14 31.59 6.57
CA LYS A 253 6.86 31.42 5.13
C LYS A 253 5.37 31.52 4.77
N GLY A 254 4.49 31.82 5.71
CA GLY A 254 3.03 31.93 5.54
C GLY A 254 2.28 31.10 6.56
N ASP A 255 1.01 30.80 6.31
CA ASP A 255 0.15 30.08 7.24
C ASP A 255 0.17 28.58 6.98
N VAL A 256 0.32 27.79 8.04
CA VAL A 256 0.11 26.35 8.03
C VAL A 256 -1.29 26.07 8.58
N SER A 257 -2.16 25.49 7.76
CA SER A 257 -3.46 25.05 8.23
C SER A 257 -3.51 23.55 8.46
N VAL A 258 -4.21 23.16 9.52
CA VAL A 258 -4.42 21.75 9.90
C VAL A 258 -5.92 21.49 9.87
N GLU A 259 -6.30 20.46 9.15
CA GLU A 259 -7.64 19.91 9.14
C GLU A 259 -7.60 18.43 9.53
N LEU A 260 -8.42 18.04 10.47
CA LEU A 260 -8.47 16.69 11.02
C LEU A 260 -9.93 16.26 11.18
N ALA A 261 -10.22 15.06 10.68
CA ALA A 261 -11.45 14.36 11.00
C ALA A 261 -11.11 13.03 11.66
N LEU A 262 -11.87 12.65 12.72
CA LEU A 262 -11.61 11.43 13.46
C LEU A 262 -12.87 10.84 14.08
N GLN A 263 -12.91 9.51 14.16
CA GLN A 263 -14.01 8.77 14.75
C GLN A 263 -13.52 7.41 15.25
N TRP A 264 -14.00 6.99 16.44
CA TRP A 264 -13.69 5.67 16.97
C TRP A 264 -14.80 4.67 16.68
N SER A 265 -14.41 3.45 16.41
CA SER A 265 -15.28 2.29 16.20
C SER A 265 -14.88 1.13 17.12
N ASN A 266 -15.60 0.03 17.04
CA ASN A 266 -15.26 -1.21 17.75
C ASN A 266 -14.06 -1.96 17.14
N ALA A 267 -13.48 -1.47 16.03
CA ALA A 267 -12.30 -2.05 15.41
C ALA A 267 -11.10 -2.11 16.37
N PHE A 268 -10.10 -2.95 16.05
CA PHE A 268 -8.89 -3.17 16.85
C PHE A 268 -7.66 -2.54 16.26
N SER A 269 -7.71 -2.23 14.96
CA SER A 269 -6.65 -1.52 14.24
C SER A 269 -6.97 -0.04 14.14
N GLU A 270 -5.92 0.78 14.11
CA GLU A 270 -6.02 2.17 13.70
C GLU A 270 -6.02 2.27 12.17
N SER A 271 -6.72 3.26 11.64
CA SER A 271 -6.66 3.68 10.23
C SER A 271 -6.41 5.19 10.20
N ILE A 272 -5.15 5.58 10.05
CA ILE A 272 -4.74 6.99 10.03
C ILE A 272 -4.18 7.31 8.65
N ARG A 273 -4.86 8.18 7.91
CA ARG A 273 -4.40 8.67 6.62
C ARG A 273 -3.85 10.08 6.76
N CYS A 274 -2.70 10.31 6.16
CA CYS A 274 -1.98 11.56 6.27
C CYS A 274 -1.81 12.20 4.90
N TYR A 275 -2.10 13.50 4.85
CA TYR A 275 -2.01 14.29 3.63
C TYR A 275 -1.26 15.59 3.89
N THR A 276 -0.44 16.00 2.93
CA THR A 276 0.17 17.32 2.89
C THR A 276 -0.21 17.98 1.58
N ASN A 277 -0.87 19.12 1.66
CA ASN A 277 -1.59 19.76 0.56
C ASN A 277 -2.66 18.77 0.03
N ILE A 278 -2.48 18.19 -1.14
CA ILE A 278 -3.39 17.17 -1.69
C ILE A 278 -2.72 15.79 -1.80
N ILE A 279 -1.47 15.68 -1.34
CA ILE A 279 -0.64 14.51 -1.55
C ILE A 279 -0.73 13.57 -0.36
N ARG A 280 -1.01 12.30 -0.63
CA ARG A 280 -1.02 11.25 0.39
C ARG A 280 0.41 10.92 0.81
N ASN A 281 0.69 11.03 2.10
CA ASN A 281 1.95 10.63 2.68
C ASN A 281 1.82 9.21 3.26
N LYS A 282 2.14 8.19 2.46
CA LYS A 282 1.94 6.77 2.82
C LYS A 282 2.73 6.38 4.07
N ASP A 283 3.93 6.93 4.24
CA ASP A 283 4.80 6.71 5.39
C ASP A 283 4.56 7.70 6.53
N GLY A 284 3.49 8.51 6.42
CA GLY A 284 3.14 9.54 7.40
C GLY A 284 4.19 10.67 7.47
N GLY A 285 4.68 10.96 8.67
CA GLY A 285 5.67 12.01 8.89
C GLY A 285 5.38 12.84 10.15
N THR A 286 5.82 14.09 10.12
CA THR A 286 5.74 15.01 11.27
C THR A 286 4.30 15.29 11.72
N HIS A 287 3.33 15.38 10.79
CA HIS A 287 1.91 15.54 11.11
C HIS A 287 1.33 14.31 11.82
N MET A 288 1.68 13.07 11.38
CA MET A 288 1.28 11.85 12.07
C MET A 288 1.88 11.79 13.48
N SER A 289 3.13 12.15 13.63
CA SER A 289 3.81 12.19 14.94
C SER A 289 3.13 13.19 15.88
N GLY A 290 2.81 14.38 15.39
CA GLY A 290 2.07 15.40 16.14
C GLY A 290 0.68 14.92 16.57
N LEU A 291 -0.09 14.31 15.66
CA LEU A 291 -1.40 13.73 15.93
C LEU A 291 -1.33 12.65 17.02
N ARG A 292 -0.45 11.66 16.87
CA ARG A 292 -0.29 10.56 17.83
C ARG A 292 0.06 11.05 19.23
N THR A 293 0.95 12.03 19.33
CA THR A 293 1.35 12.65 20.61
C THR A 293 0.17 13.42 21.22
N ALA A 294 -0.53 14.22 20.44
CA ALA A 294 -1.69 14.99 20.91
C ALA A 294 -2.79 14.10 21.43
N LEU A 295 -3.19 13.06 20.69
CA LEU A 295 -4.22 12.11 21.09
C LEU A 295 -3.89 11.46 22.43
N THR A 296 -2.66 10.94 22.56
CA THR A 296 -2.22 10.26 23.78
C THR A 296 -2.22 11.21 24.96
N SER A 297 -1.73 12.43 24.78
CA SER A 297 -1.65 13.43 25.85
C SER A 297 -3.03 13.94 26.25
N CYS A 298 -3.91 14.21 25.28
CA CYS A 298 -5.26 14.75 25.52
C CYS A 298 -6.13 13.72 26.27
N LEU A 299 -6.19 12.45 25.80
CA LEU A 299 -6.98 11.42 26.46
C LEU A 299 -6.48 11.12 27.87
N ASN A 300 -5.17 11.00 28.07
CA ASN A 300 -4.61 10.80 29.41
C ASN A 300 -4.91 11.97 30.35
N SER A 301 -4.78 13.23 29.87
CA SER A 301 -5.07 14.43 30.65
C SER A 301 -6.55 14.46 31.08
N TYR A 302 -7.47 14.25 30.14
CA TYR A 302 -8.90 14.22 30.42
C TYR A 302 -9.29 13.07 31.36
N ALA A 303 -8.81 11.85 31.10
CA ALA A 303 -9.08 10.69 31.93
C ALA A 303 -8.56 10.85 33.37
N LYS A 304 -7.39 11.49 33.55
CA LYS A 304 -6.85 11.85 34.86
C LYS A 304 -7.70 12.90 35.57
N LYS A 305 -8.11 13.98 34.87
CA LYS A 305 -8.97 15.04 35.40
C LYS A 305 -10.32 14.51 35.88
N ARG A 306 -10.88 13.51 35.17
CA ARG A 306 -12.16 12.87 35.50
C ARG A 306 -12.04 11.63 36.41
N ASN A 307 -10.85 11.34 36.96
CA ASN A 307 -10.57 10.18 37.82
C ASN A 307 -10.94 8.82 37.19
N MET A 308 -10.83 8.69 35.88
CA MET A 308 -11.12 7.44 35.15
C MET A 308 -9.91 6.47 35.15
N LEU A 309 -8.70 6.97 35.32
CA LEU A 309 -7.48 6.17 35.42
C LEU A 309 -7.30 5.61 36.83
N LYS A 310 -7.28 4.28 36.95
CA LYS A 310 -7.06 3.55 38.23
C LYS A 310 -5.64 2.95 38.32
N GLY A 311 -4.70 3.38 37.51
CA GLY A 311 -3.33 2.84 37.43
C GLY A 311 -2.47 3.63 36.46
N ASP A 312 -1.66 2.90 35.65
CA ASP A 312 -0.75 3.52 34.68
C ASP A 312 -1.53 4.29 33.60
N ALA A 313 -0.83 5.25 33.00
CA ALA A 313 -1.34 5.98 31.85
C ALA A 313 -1.62 5.05 30.66
N LEU A 314 -2.54 5.46 29.80
CA LEU A 314 -2.82 4.79 28.52
C LEU A 314 -1.61 4.96 27.58
N SER A 315 -1.23 3.90 26.90
CA SER A 315 -0.24 3.99 25.82
C SER A 315 -0.85 4.59 24.55
N GLY A 316 0.01 5.00 23.62
CA GLY A 316 -0.47 5.48 22.32
C GLY A 316 -1.34 4.47 21.60
N ASP A 317 -0.96 3.19 21.63
CA ASP A 317 -1.73 2.11 20.97
C ASP A 317 -3.10 1.89 21.63
N ASP A 318 -3.17 1.98 22.97
CA ASP A 318 -4.44 1.86 23.69
C ASP A 318 -5.45 2.96 23.24
N VAL A 319 -4.93 4.17 23.02
CA VAL A 319 -5.72 5.35 22.64
C VAL A 319 -6.20 5.28 21.21
N ARG A 320 -5.38 4.70 20.32
CA ARG A 320 -5.66 4.65 18.88
C ARG A 320 -6.39 3.38 18.44
N GLU A 321 -6.62 2.43 19.33
CA GLU A 321 -7.39 1.24 18.99
C GLU A 321 -8.81 1.60 18.52
N GLY A 322 -9.15 1.20 17.28
CA GLY A 322 -10.43 1.49 16.65
C GLY A 322 -10.56 2.91 16.07
N LEU A 323 -9.49 3.68 16.05
CA LEU A 323 -9.49 5.03 15.50
C LEU A 323 -9.42 5.02 13.97
N ALA A 324 -10.37 5.67 13.30
CA ALA A 324 -10.24 6.13 11.93
C ALA A 324 -9.98 7.65 11.97
N ALA A 325 -8.91 8.11 11.34
CA ALA A 325 -8.54 9.51 11.32
C ALA A 325 -7.90 9.92 9.98
N ILE A 326 -8.19 11.14 9.56
CA ILE A 326 -7.54 11.76 8.41
C ILE A 326 -6.97 13.09 8.87
N VAL A 327 -5.67 13.27 8.74
CA VAL A 327 -4.99 14.53 9.00
C VAL A 327 -4.49 15.12 7.68
N SER A 328 -4.96 16.30 7.36
CA SER A 328 -4.55 17.09 6.21
C SER A 328 -3.86 18.36 6.69
N VAL A 329 -2.65 18.60 6.20
CA VAL A 329 -1.89 19.81 6.50
C VAL A 329 -1.67 20.56 5.20
N LYS A 330 -2.14 21.80 5.13
CA LYS A 330 -1.82 22.73 4.05
C LYS A 330 -0.61 23.56 4.49
N HIS A 331 0.48 23.45 3.75
CA HIS A 331 1.76 24.09 4.08
C HIS A 331 2.30 24.80 2.84
N PRO A 332 2.74 26.07 2.97
CA PRO A 332 3.22 26.84 1.82
C PRO A 332 4.51 26.29 1.19
N ASP A 333 5.39 25.68 1.99
CA ASP A 333 6.69 25.15 1.53
C ASP A 333 7.06 23.88 2.31
N PRO A 334 6.37 22.73 2.06
CA PRO A 334 6.62 21.50 2.80
C PRO A 334 7.89 20.80 2.30
N SER A 335 8.61 20.16 3.22
CA SER A 335 9.77 19.32 2.92
C SER A 335 9.43 17.84 3.06
N PHE A 336 9.88 17.02 2.10
CA PHE A 336 9.64 15.57 2.06
C PHE A 336 10.94 14.77 2.04
N SER A 337 10.88 13.49 2.43
CA SER A 337 12.05 12.61 2.42
C SER A 337 12.50 12.17 1.02
N SER A 338 11.58 12.19 0.03
CA SER A 338 11.80 11.74 -1.34
C SER A 338 10.95 12.52 -2.34
N GLN A 339 11.23 12.38 -3.64
CA GLN A 339 10.43 12.98 -4.70
C GLN A 339 9.00 12.43 -4.77
N THR A 340 8.78 11.19 -4.38
CA THR A 340 7.43 10.57 -4.29
C THR A 340 6.56 11.14 -3.16
N LYS A 341 7.16 11.98 -2.29
CA LYS A 341 6.48 12.72 -1.19
C LYS A 341 5.79 11.81 -0.18
N ASP A 342 6.27 10.56 -0.01
CA ASP A 342 5.65 9.56 0.85
C ASP A 342 5.72 9.92 2.33
N LYS A 343 6.69 10.75 2.76
CA LYS A 343 6.89 11.15 4.15
C LYS A 343 7.17 12.64 4.29
N LEU A 344 6.34 13.34 5.08
CA LEU A 344 6.58 14.73 5.47
C LEU A 344 7.67 14.83 6.54
N VAL A 345 8.66 15.74 6.33
CA VAL A 345 9.78 15.95 7.26
C VAL A 345 9.89 17.37 7.80
N SER A 346 9.00 18.30 7.41
CA SER A 346 8.92 19.65 7.98
C SER A 346 8.75 19.59 9.50
N SER A 347 9.78 19.96 10.27
CA SER A 347 9.87 19.71 11.72
C SER A 347 8.84 20.50 12.53
N GLU A 348 8.52 21.73 12.10
CA GLU A 348 7.56 22.65 12.73
C GLU A 348 6.15 22.07 12.77
N VAL A 349 5.77 21.25 11.79
CA VAL A 349 4.43 20.67 11.66
C VAL A 349 4.09 19.79 12.86
N THR A 350 5.07 19.09 13.46
CA THR A 350 4.82 18.25 14.63
C THR A 350 4.20 19.06 15.77
N GLY A 351 4.80 20.21 16.11
CA GLY A 351 4.34 21.06 17.19
C GLY A 351 3.01 21.75 16.88
N ILE A 352 2.82 22.16 15.61
CA ILE A 352 1.57 22.81 15.16
C ILE A 352 0.41 21.84 15.30
N VAL A 353 0.51 20.64 14.70
CA VAL A 353 -0.54 19.62 14.78
C VAL A 353 -0.81 19.21 16.21
N GLN A 354 0.26 19.02 17.02
CA GLN A 354 0.13 18.66 18.42
C GLN A 354 -0.67 19.71 19.20
N THR A 355 -0.38 20.99 19.03
CA THR A 355 -1.06 22.07 19.73
C THR A 355 -2.52 22.17 19.32
N VAL A 356 -2.79 22.28 18.02
CA VAL A 356 -4.16 22.40 17.48
C VAL A 356 -5.04 21.23 17.93
N VAL A 357 -4.55 20.01 17.79
CA VAL A 357 -5.32 18.81 18.15
C VAL A 357 -5.55 18.73 19.65
N TYR A 358 -4.51 18.97 20.47
CA TYR A 358 -4.63 18.90 21.92
C TYR A 358 -5.68 19.89 22.46
N GLU A 359 -5.66 21.14 22.02
CA GLU A 359 -6.57 22.18 22.44
C GLU A 359 -8.00 21.88 21.98
N LYS A 360 -8.20 21.71 20.67
CA LYS A 360 -9.55 21.54 20.08
C LYS A 360 -10.21 20.24 20.49
N LEU A 361 -9.48 19.13 20.57
CA LEU A 361 -10.01 17.87 21.05
C LEU A 361 -10.34 17.94 22.55
N GLY A 362 -9.53 18.66 23.32
CA GLY A 362 -9.79 18.93 24.73
C GLY A 362 -11.10 19.70 24.91
N ASP A 363 -11.32 20.77 24.16
CA ASP A 363 -12.56 21.54 24.14
C ASP A 363 -13.76 20.64 23.78
N PHE A 364 -13.64 19.86 22.71
CA PHE A 364 -14.67 18.93 22.29
C PHE A 364 -15.06 17.92 23.39
N PHE A 365 -14.09 17.39 24.12
CA PHE A 365 -14.34 16.44 25.22
C PHE A 365 -15.04 17.10 26.42
N GLU A 366 -14.75 18.36 26.71
CA GLU A 366 -15.48 19.08 27.77
C GLU A 366 -16.94 19.40 27.36
N GLU A 367 -17.16 19.67 26.07
CA GLU A 367 -18.50 19.89 25.51
C GLU A 367 -19.29 18.59 25.36
N ASN A 368 -18.61 17.46 25.09
CA ASN A 368 -19.20 16.15 24.82
C ASN A 368 -18.72 15.06 25.80
N PRO A 369 -18.99 15.17 27.11
CA PRO A 369 -18.42 14.28 28.11
C PRO A 369 -18.87 12.82 27.99
N SER A 370 -20.03 12.54 27.38
CA SER A 370 -20.51 11.18 27.10
C SER A 370 -19.66 10.50 26.02
N VAL A 371 -19.34 11.20 24.95
CA VAL A 371 -18.47 10.72 23.86
C VAL A 371 -17.05 10.48 24.39
N ALA A 372 -16.50 11.47 25.11
CA ALA A 372 -15.18 11.33 25.74
C ALA A 372 -15.10 10.11 26.66
N LYS A 373 -16.14 9.87 27.48
CA LYS A 373 -16.20 8.71 28.36
C LYS A 373 -16.16 7.41 27.56
N THR A 374 -16.97 7.26 26.51
CA THR A 374 -17.02 6.06 25.67
C THR A 374 -15.67 5.76 25.03
N ILE A 375 -15.00 6.78 24.47
CA ILE A 375 -13.67 6.65 23.86
C ILE A 375 -12.64 6.20 24.90
N ILE A 376 -12.63 6.80 26.09
CA ILE A 376 -11.70 6.45 27.16
C ILE A 376 -11.99 5.03 27.69
N GLU A 377 -13.24 4.61 27.81
CA GLU A 377 -13.60 3.26 28.22
C GLU A 377 -13.07 2.21 27.22
N LYS A 378 -13.16 2.49 25.92
CA LYS A 378 -12.54 1.65 24.87
C LYS A 378 -11.04 1.57 25.04
N ALA A 379 -10.34 2.70 25.23
CA ALA A 379 -8.90 2.74 25.45
C ALA A 379 -8.48 1.99 26.74
N LEU A 380 -9.26 2.07 27.81
CA LEU A 380 -9.03 1.31 29.05
C LEU A 380 -9.22 -0.21 28.83
N LEU A 381 -10.16 -0.61 27.99
CA LEU A 381 -10.35 -2.01 27.62
C LEU A 381 -9.17 -2.53 26.80
N ALA A 382 -8.70 -1.75 25.83
CA ALA A 382 -7.50 -2.04 25.04
C ALA A 382 -6.26 -2.20 25.94
N SER A 383 -6.05 -1.29 26.88
CA SER A 383 -4.95 -1.34 27.87
C SER A 383 -4.99 -2.61 28.72
N LYS A 384 -6.19 -3.02 29.18
CA LYS A 384 -6.36 -4.28 29.93
C LYS A 384 -6.02 -5.50 29.08
N ALA A 385 -6.49 -5.53 27.84
CA ALA A 385 -6.22 -6.61 26.90
C ALA A 385 -4.72 -6.73 26.61
N ARG A 386 -4.05 -5.60 26.33
CA ARG A 386 -2.59 -5.53 26.10
C ARG A 386 -1.79 -6.06 27.31
N LYS A 387 -2.12 -5.60 28.53
CA LYS A 387 -1.46 -6.07 29.76
C LYS A 387 -1.67 -7.57 30.01
N ALA A 388 -2.86 -8.08 29.73
CA ALA A 388 -3.16 -9.51 29.84
C ALA A 388 -2.35 -10.33 28.81
N ALA A 389 -2.23 -9.82 27.58
CA ALA A 389 -1.42 -10.45 26.54
C ALA A 389 0.07 -10.44 26.90
N GLN A 390 0.59 -9.34 27.41
CA GLN A 390 1.98 -9.25 27.87
C GLN A 390 2.27 -10.27 28.98
N LYS A 391 1.38 -10.38 29.97
CA LYS A 391 1.50 -11.39 31.02
C LYS A 391 1.47 -12.81 30.49
N ALA A 392 0.61 -13.09 29.49
CA ALA A 392 0.54 -14.41 28.86
C ALA A 392 1.82 -14.75 28.09
N ARG A 393 2.38 -13.78 27.34
CA ARG A 393 3.69 -13.91 26.66
C ARG A 393 4.81 -14.20 27.65
N GLU A 394 4.89 -13.46 28.76
CA GLU A 394 5.88 -13.65 29.81
C GLU A 394 5.80 -15.03 30.46
N LEU A 395 4.58 -15.51 30.77
CA LEU A 395 4.36 -16.85 31.30
C LEU A 395 4.80 -17.94 30.30
N THR A 396 4.56 -17.75 29.01
CA THR A 396 5.00 -18.66 27.95
C THR A 396 6.53 -18.69 27.85
N ARG A 397 7.19 -17.52 27.98
CA ARG A 397 8.65 -17.41 27.99
C ARG A 397 9.25 -18.10 29.25
N ARG A 398 8.68 -17.86 30.43
CA ARG A 398 9.16 -18.47 31.68
C ARG A 398 9.00 -19.99 31.69
N LYS A 399 7.88 -20.53 31.16
CA LYS A 399 7.69 -21.98 31.02
C LYS A 399 8.73 -22.59 30.08
N GLY A 400 9.06 -21.93 28.96
CA GLY A 400 10.11 -22.37 28.05
C GLY A 400 11.50 -22.43 28.69
N VAL A 401 11.82 -21.51 29.59
CA VAL A 401 13.10 -21.48 30.33
C VAL A 401 13.12 -22.54 31.41
N LEU A 402 12.01 -22.78 32.12
CA LEU A 402 11.92 -23.76 33.19
C LEU A 402 11.85 -25.22 32.68
N GLU A 403 11.34 -25.44 31.46
CA GLU A 403 11.31 -26.77 30.81
C GLU A 403 12.59 -27.09 30.02
N GLY A 404 13.69 -26.36 30.25
CA GLY A 404 15.02 -26.66 29.70
C GLY A 404 15.38 -25.92 28.41
N GLY A 405 14.70 -24.82 28.08
CA GLY A 405 15.10 -23.91 26.97
C GLY A 405 15.17 -24.55 25.58
N GLY A 406 14.59 -25.75 25.40
CA GLY A 406 14.70 -26.53 24.17
C GLY A 406 13.74 -26.04 23.07
N LEU A 407 14.19 -26.25 21.84
CA LEU A 407 13.37 -26.08 20.64
C LEU A 407 12.14 -27.01 20.69
N PRO A 408 11.05 -26.64 20.00
CA PRO A 408 9.87 -27.51 19.96
C PRO A 408 10.23 -28.92 19.49
N GLY A 409 9.78 -29.95 20.21
CA GLY A 409 10.12 -31.33 19.87
C GLY A 409 9.70 -31.78 18.46
N LYS A 410 8.74 -31.06 17.86
CA LYS A 410 8.32 -31.27 16.46
C LYS A 410 9.28 -30.66 15.44
N LEU A 411 10.08 -29.65 15.81
CA LEU A 411 11.00 -28.98 14.91
C LEU A 411 12.18 -29.90 14.57
N ALA A 412 12.33 -30.19 13.30
CA ALA A 412 13.57 -30.75 12.79
C ALA A 412 14.50 -29.61 12.38
N ASP A 413 15.35 -29.16 13.29
CA ASP A 413 16.22 -28.00 13.07
C ASP A 413 17.34 -28.28 12.07
N CYS A 414 17.92 -27.20 11.52
CA CYS A 414 19.12 -27.27 10.67
C CYS A 414 20.41 -27.28 11.51
N GLN A 415 21.51 -27.64 10.88
CA GLN A 415 22.83 -27.76 11.54
C GLN A 415 23.57 -26.42 11.60
N SER A 416 23.43 -25.58 10.57
CA SER A 416 24.02 -24.25 10.56
C SER A 416 23.41 -23.38 11.65
N ARG A 417 24.24 -22.52 12.24
CA ARG A 417 23.83 -21.50 13.21
C ARG A 417 23.87 -20.09 12.64
N ASP A 418 24.22 -19.97 11.36
CA ASP A 418 24.17 -18.71 10.65
C ASP A 418 22.75 -18.47 10.12
N PRO A 419 21.98 -17.51 10.68
CA PRO A 419 20.62 -17.26 10.24
C PRO A 419 20.52 -16.87 8.76
N SER A 420 21.55 -16.26 8.20
CA SER A 420 21.57 -15.80 6.80
C SER A 420 21.50 -16.94 5.79
N GLU A 421 22.03 -18.12 6.15
CA GLU A 421 21.99 -19.33 5.33
C GLU A 421 20.75 -20.19 5.62
N CYS A 422 20.15 -20.04 6.82
CA CYS A 422 19.11 -20.93 7.31
C CYS A 422 17.72 -20.54 6.82
N GLU A 423 16.88 -21.53 6.58
CA GLU A 423 15.48 -21.35 6.25
C GLU A 423 14.61 -22.38 6.97
N VAL A 424 13.36 -21.98 7.29
CA VAL A 424 12.40 -22.89 7.95
C VAL A 424 11.16 -23.07 7.08
N TYR A 425 10.76 -24.32 6.89
CA TYR A 425 9.52 -24.70 6.25
C TYR A 425 8.45 -24.94 7.31
N LEU A 426 7.37 -24.18 7.24
CA LEU A 426 6.13 -24.43 7.98
C LEU A 426 5.27 -25.36 7.12
N VAL A 427 5.20 -26.63 7.50
CA VAL A 427 4.62 -27.69 6.65
C VAL A 427 3.28 -28.13 7.20
N GLU A 428 2.29 -28.26 6.34
CA GLU A 428 0.99 -28.81 6.71
C GLU A 428 1.07 -30.30 6.98
N GLY A 429 0.70 -30.69 8.20
CA GLY A 429 0.56 -32.08 8.62
C GLY A 429 1.87 -32.82 8.87
N ASP A 430 1.72 -33.94 9.60
CA ASP A 430 2.87 -34.80 9.97
C ASP A 430 3.35 -35.66 8.79
N SER A 431 2.49 -36.00 7.82
CA SER A 431 2.86 -36.83 6.66
C SER A 431 3.79 -36.08 5.71
N ALA A 432 3.37 -34.91 5.23
CA ALA A 432 4.20 -34.05 4.40
C ALA A 432 5.48 -33.59 5.15
N GLY A 433 5.34 -33.30 6.46
CA GLY A 433 6.47 -33.01 7.34
C GLY A 433 7.48 -34.14 7.42
N GLY A 434 7.05 -35.41 7.35
CA GLY A 434 7.91 -36.60 7.31
C GLY A 434 8.73 -36.68 6.01
N SER A 435 8.07 -36.53 4.86
CA SER A 435 8.73 -36.47 3.55
C SER A 435 9.73 -35.31 3.48
N ALA A 436 9.34 -34.11 3.91
CA ALA A 436 10.19 -32.94 3.95
C ALA A 436 11.42 -33.10 4.86
N LYS A 437 11.25 -33.70 6.05
CA LYS A 437 12.36 -34.01 6.97
C LYS A 437 13.38 -34.96 6.34
N THR A 438 12.92 -35.90 5.54
CA THR A 438 13.80 -36.89 4.89
C THR A 438 14.50 -36.28 3.68
N GLY A 439 13.81 -35.49 2.86
CA GLY A 439 14.33 -34.92 1.61
C GLY A 439 15.18 -33.67 1.76
N ARG A 440 15.08 -32.93 2.87
CA ARG A 440 15.72 -31.61 3.07
C ARG A 440 17.26 -31.63 3.07
N ASP A 441 17.88 -30.52 2.76
CA ASP A 441 19.27 -30.25 3.16
C ASP A 441 19.31 -29.94 4.67
N ARG A 442 19.81 -30.93 5.44
CA ARG A 442 19.93 -30.81 6.90
C ARG A 442 20.86 -29.71 7.37
N ARG A 443 21.72 -29.24 6.52
CA ARG A 443 22.68 -28.18 6.85
C ARG A 443 21.97 -26.84 7.07
N ILE A 444 21.04 -26.48 6.18
CA ILE A 444 20.44 -25.14 6.13
C ILE A 444 18.93 -25.11 6.27
N GLN A 445 18.23 -26.25 6.09
CA GLN A 445 16.77 -26.30 6.11
C GLN A 445 16.24 -26.92 7.40
N ALA A 446 15.35 -26.20 8.06
CA ALA A 446 14.57 -26.67 9.19
C ALA A 446 13.12 -26.98 8.75
N ILE A 447 12.51 -28.00 9.36
CA ILE A 447 11.11 -28.39 9.09
C ILE A 447 10.30 -28.33 10.36
N LEU A 448 9.20 -27.57 10.32
CA LEU A 448 8.22 -27.48 11.39
C LEU A 448 6.86 -27.96 10.88
N PRO A 449 6.47 -29.20 11.15
CA PRO A 449 5.12 -29.67 10.84
C PRO A 449 4.10 -29.06 11.80
N LEU A 450 3.01 -28.54 11.24
CA LEU A 450 1.88 -27.97 11.96
C LEU A 450 0.67 -28.89 11.80
N ARG A 451 -0.05 -29.18 12.90
CA ARG A 451 -1.17 -30.10 12.88
C ARG A 451 -2.48 -29.39 12.59
N GLY A 452 -3.04 -29.64 11.41
CA GLY A 452 -4.36 -29.18 11.02
C GLY A 452 -4.48 -27.65 10.93
N LYS A 453 -5.70 -27.17 10.95
CA LYS A 453 -6.01 -25.72 10.88
C LYS A 453 -5.58 -25.05 12.17
N ILE A 454 -4.61 -24.14 12.08
CA ILE A 454 -4.19 -23.32 13.22
C ILE A 454 -5.32 -22.37 13.64
N LEU A 455 -5.24 -21.85 14.87
CA LEU A 455 -6.23 -20.92 15.39
C LEU A 455 -6.34 -19.68 14.49
N ASN A 456 -7.56 -19.31 14.08
CA ASN A 456 -7.82 -18.04 13.44
C ASN A 456 -7.65 -16.92 14.46
N VAL A 457 -6.51 -16.24 14.41
CA VAL A 457 -6.16 -15.19 15.36
C VAL A 457 -6.97 -13.90 15.13
N GLU A 458 -7.46 -13.66 13.91
CA GLU A 458 -8.34 -12.53 13.62
C GLU A 458 -9.64 -12.61 14.42
N ARG A 459 -10.29 -13.77 14.45
CA ARG A 459 -11.49 -13.99 15.26
C ARG A 459 -11.24 -13.97 16.75
N GLN A 460 -9.99 -14.20 17.17
CA GLN A 460 -9.63 -14.27 18.60
C GLN A 460 -8.87 -13.02 19.07
N LYS A 461 -8.88 -11.95 18.29
CA LYS A 461 -8.15 -10.72 18.64
C LYS A 461 -8.57 -10.10 19.96
N HIS A 462 -9.80 -10.36 20.41
CA HIS A 462 -10.30 -9.96 21.75
C HIS A 462 -9.75 -10.83 22.89
N ASN A 463 -9.25 -12.03 22.58
CA ASN A 463 -8.79 -12.98 23.60
C ASN A 463 -7.37 -13.44 23.32
N LEU A 464 -6.43 -12.50 23.43
CA LEU A 464 -5.01 -12.74 23.21
C LEU A 464 -4.44 -13.84 24.14
N VAL A 465 -5.03 -14.02 25.30
CA VAL A 465 -4.64 -15.13 26.22
C VAL A 465 -4.87 -16.47 25.52
N LYS A 466 -6.02 -16.67 24.88
CA LYS A 466 -6.34 -17.88 24.13
C LYS A 466 -5.42 -18.08 22.93
N VAL A 467 -5.09 -16.98 22.24
CA VAL A 467 -4.13 -17.01 21.12
C VAL A 467 -2.78 -17.54 21.60
N PHE A 468 -2.21 -16.95 22.65
CA PHE A 468 -0.90 -17.34 23.18
C PHE A 468 -0.89 -18.65 23.99
N GLN A 469 -2.05 -19.21 24.34
CA GLN A 469 -2.16 -20.55 24.91
C GLN A 469 -2.26 -21.66 23.85
N ASN A 470 -2.50 -21.31 22.56
CA ASN A 470 -2.57 -22.28 21.49
C ASN A 470 -1.21 -22.93 21.24
N GLN A 471 -1.15 -24.26 21.21
CA GLN A 471 0.10 -25.01 21.08
C GLN A 471 0.84 -24.77 19.77
N GLU A 472 0.13 -24.71 18.63
CA GLU A 472 0.75 -24.53 17.33
C GLU A 472 1.34 -23.10 17.21
N ILE A 473 0.63 -22.09 17.72
CA ILE A 473 1.14 -20.71 17.79
C ILE A 473 2.37 -20.63 18.69
N GLN A 474 2.35 -21.23 19.88
CA GLN A 474 3.53 -21.29 20.76
C GLN A 474 4.72 -21.97 20.08
N THR A 475 4.43 -23.03 19.33
CA THR A 475 5.46 -23.79 18.59
C THR A 475 6.12 -22.93 17.53
N MET A 476 5.34 -22.18 16.75
CA MET A 476 5.88 -21.23 15.75
C MET A 476 6.72 -20.12 16.40
N ILE A 477 6.20 -19.48 17.46
CA ILE A 477 6.93 -18.42 18.19
C ILE A 477 8.28 -18.93 18.70
N ARG A 478 8.33 -20.12 19.32
CA ARG A 478 9.58 -20.71 19.82
C ARG A 478 10.53 -21.12 18.71
N ALA A 479 10.02 -21.65 17.60
CA ALA A 479 10.84 -22.06 16.46
C ALA A 479 11.54 -20.85 15.82
N LEU A 480 10.80 -19.76 15.60
CA LEU A 480 11.32 -18.56 14.98
C LEU A 480 12.30 -17.79 15.90
N GLY A 481 12.04 -17.79 17.21
CA GLY A 481 12.95 -17.27 18.23
C GLY A 481 13.09 -15.74 18.28
N ALA A 482 12.33 -14.99 17.49
CA ALA A 482 12.46 -13.56 17.30
C ALA A 482 11.47 -12.71 18.14
N GLY A 483 10.75 -13.32 19.08
CA GLY A 483 9.71 -12.63 19.84
C GLY A 483 8.36 -12.60 19.14
N VAL A 484 7.40 -11.81 19.66
CA VAL A 484 6.04 -11.71 19.14
C VAL A 484 5.39 -10.40 19.53
N GLY A 485 4.78 -9.71 18.57
CA GLY A 485 4.16 -8.38 18.71
C GLY A 485 4.77 -7.41 17.70
N ASN A 486 3.96 -6.45 17.23
CA ASN A 486 4.36 -5.51 16.17
C ASN A 486 4.86 -4.16 16.70
N ASN A 487 4.68 -3.87 18.00
CA ASN A 487 5.16 -2.62 18.58
C ASN A 487 6.59 -2.80 19.09
N PRO A 488 7.60 -2.11 18.50
CA PRO A 488 9.00 -2.22 18.90
C PRO A 488 9.28 -1.77 20.35
N GLU A 489 8.41 -0.94 20.92
CA GLU A 489 8.57 -0.44 22.29
C GLU A 489 8.16 -1.48 23.36
N ASP A 490 7.41 -2.50 22.98
CA ASP A 490 6.98 -3.55 23.90
C ASP A 490 8.11 -4.57 24.15
N GLU A 491 8.36 -4.88 25.42
CA GLU A 491 9.32 -5.92 25.76
C GLU A 491 8.91 -7.29 25.20
N GLY A 492 9.80 -7.92 24.44
CA GLY A 492 9.55 -9.22 23.79
C GLY A 492 8.82 -9.12 22.48
N SER A 493 8.68 -7.92 21.90
CA SER A 493 8.19 -7.69 20.55
C SER A 493 9.03 -8.44 19.51
N PHE A 494 8.44 -8.63 18.33
CA PHE A 494 9.12 -9.29 17.23
C PHE A 494 10.28 -8.41 16.71
N ASP A 495 11.44 -9.01 16.59
CA ASP A 495 12.68 -8.36 16.17
C ASP A 495 13.34 -9.21 15.08
N THR A 496 13.34 -8.71 13.85
CA THR A 496 13.88 -9.40 12.67
C THR A 496 15.37 -9.74 12.83
N SER A 497 16.12 -8.93 13.59
CA SER A 497 17.55 -9.19 13.85
C SER A 497 17.81 -10.45 14.68
N LYS A 498 16.79 -10.95 15.37
CA LYS A 498 16.84 -12.16 16.21
C LYS A 498 16.26 -13.39 15.51
N LEU A 499 15.80 -13.26 14.25
CA LEU A 499 15.31 -14.39 13.49
C LEU A 499 16.39 -15.45 13.34
N ARG A 500 16.01 -16.70 13.60
CA ARG A 500 16.90 -17.86 13.44
C ARG A 500 17.04 -18.32 12.00
N TYR A 501 16.16 -17.85 11.11
CA TYR A 501 16.07 -18.24 9.71
C TYR A 501 15.84 -17.01 8.83
N SER A 502 16.65 -16.86 7.77
CA SER A 502 16.48 -15.77 6.80
C SER A 502 15.19 -15.88 5.99
N LYS A 503 14.64 -17.10 5.85
CA LYS A 503 13.40 -17.35 5.13
C LYS A 503 12.44 -18.21 5.96
N ILE A 504 11.20 -17.78 6.00
CA ILE A 504 10.04 -18.49 6.56
C ILE A 504 9.19 -18.92 5.38
N ILE A 505 9.20 -20.21 5.06
CA ILE A 505 8.58 -20.75 3.85
C ILE A 505 7.31 -21.52 4.27
N ILE A 506 6.16 -21.05 3.82
CA ILE A 506 4.88 -21.72 4.03
C ILE A 506 4.70 -22.77 2.93
N MET A 507 4.52 -24.02 3.31
CA MET A 507 4.37 -25.16 2.41
C MET A 507 3.12 -25.97 2.79
N THR A 508 2.04 -25.77 2.04
CA THR A 508 0.72 -26.37 2.23
C THR A 508 0.30 -27.18 1.02
N ASP A 509 -0.65 -28.05 1.20
CA ASP A 509 -1.27 -28.81 0.12
C ASP A 509 -1.90 -27.87 -0.93
N ALA A 510 -2.02 -28.32 -2.17
CA ALA A 510 -2.58 -27.54 -3.28
C ALA A 510 -4.12 -27.59 -3.34
N ASP A 511 -4.76 -27.89 -2.24
CA ASP A 511 -6.22 -27.96 -2.11
C ASP A 511 -6.81 -26.76 -1.34
N ILE A 512 -8.13 -26.76 -1.18
CA ILE A 512 -8.88 -25.68 -0.49
C ILE A 512 -8.47 -25.57 0.98
N ASP A 513 -8.23 -26.72 1.65
CA ASP A 513 -7.82 -26.73 3.05
C ASP A 513 -6.40 -26.18 3.22
N GLY A 514 -5.46 -26.54 2.33
CA GLY A 514 -4.12 -25.98 2.32
C GLY A 514 -4.10 -24.47 2.05
N ALA A 515 -4.93 -23.99 1.13
CA ALA A 515 -5.11 -22.56 0.90
C ALA A 515 -5.62 -21.82 2.15
N HIS A 516 -6.57 -22.43 2.88
CA HIS A 516 -7.07 -21.88 4.14
C HIS A 516 -6.01 -21.89 5.24
N ILE A 517 -5.23 -22.97 5.39
CA ILE A 517 -4.13 -23.06 6.38
C ILE A 517 -3.06 -22.01 6.08
N ARG A 518 -2.70 -21.83 4.81
CA ARG A 518 -1.78 -20.77 4.36
C ARG A 518 -2.29 -19.38 4.78
N THR A 519 -3.58 -19.10 4.54
CA THR A 519 -4.18 -17.83 4.94
C THR A 519 -4.18 -17.63 6.45
N LEU A 520 -4.44 -18.68 7.24
CA LEU A 520 -4.35 -18.61 8.71
C LEU A 520 -2.92 -18.31 9.19
N MET A 521 -1.89 -18.91 8.56
CA MET A 521 -0.49 -18.63 8.87
C MET A 521 -0.12 -17.20 8.53
N LEU A 522 -0.52 -16.71 7.35
CA LEU A 522 -0.31 -15.32 6.95
C LEU A 522 -1.02 -14.34 7.89
N THR A 523 -2.25 -14.66 8.34
CA THR A 523 -2.99 -13.85 9.32
C THR A 523 -2.22 -13.75 10.64
N PHE A 524 -1.66 -14.87 11.12
CA PHE A 524 -0.85 -14.87 12.34
C PHE A 524 0.42 -14.04 12.17
N LEU A 525 1.16 -14.22 11.08
CA LEU A 525 2.38 -13.45 10.80
C LEU A 525 2.07 -11.96 10.66
N TRP A 526 1.00 -11.60 9.97
CA TRP A 526 0.56 -10.21 9.80
C TRP A 526 0.18 -9.55 11.13
N ARG A 527 -0.59 -10.25 11.97
CA ARG A 527 -1.07 -9.68 13.24
C ARG A 527 -0.01 -9.61 14.33
N PHE A 528 1.00 -10.50 14.30
CA PHE A 528 1.94 -10.64 15.41
C PHE A 528 3.42 -10.59 15.04
N MET A 529 3.76 -10.65 13.77
CA MET A 529 5.13 -10.66 13.26
C MET A 529 5.22 -9.90 11.92
N ARG A 530 4.48 -8.78 11.81
CA ARG A 530 4.39 -7.98 10.58
C ARG A 530 5.76 -7.60 9.99
N PRO A 531 6.78 -7.22 10.77
CA PRO A 531 8.11 -6.94 10.23
C PRO A 531 8.70 -8.10 9.42
N ALA A 532 8.40 -9.36 9.77
CA ALA A 532 8.88 -10.50 8.97
C ALA A 532 8.37 -10.48 7.52
N ILE A 533 7.15 -9.96 7.30
CA ILE A 533 6.57 -9.81 5.95
C ILE A 533 7.16 -8.58 5.27
N LEU A 534 7.18 -7.44 5.95
CA LEU A 534 7.64 -6.16 5.39
C LEU A 534 9.13 -6.21 5.00
N ASP A 535 9.96 -6.86 5.82
CA ASP A 535 11.40 -7.05 5.55
C ASP A 535 11.66 -8.19 4.55
N GLY A 536 10.60 -8.89 4.09
CA GLY A 536 10.65 -9.87 3.00
C GLY A 536 11.20 -11.24 3.38
N HIS A 537 11.01 -11.66 4.62
CA HIS A 537 11.41 -12.99 5.11
C HIS A 537 10.39 -14.10 4.84
N VAL A 538 9.15 -13.75 4.41
CA VAL A 538 8.05 -14.73 4.24
C VAL A 538 7.88 -15.11 2.78
N TYR A 539 7.82 -16.43 2.54
CA TYR A 539 7.68 -17.03 1.22
C TYR A 539 6.60 -18.12 1.22
N ILE A 540 6.03 -18.38 0.05
CA ILE A 540 5.10 -19.47 -0.21
C ILE A 540 5.76 -20.42 -1.20
N ALA A 541 5.94 -21.68 -0.80
CA ALA A 541 6.45 -22.71 -1.70
C ALA A 541 5.44 -23.03 -2.81
N GLN A 542 5.93 -23.31 -4.00
CA GLN A 542 5.12 -23.68 -5.16
C GLN A 542 5.45 -25.12 -5.55
N PRO A 543 4.78 -26.13 -4.96
CA PRO A 543 4.92 -27.51 -5.41
C PRO A 543 4.25 -27.70 -6.78
N PRO A 544 4.70 -28.69 -7.59
CA PRO A 544 4.06 -29.00 -8.86
C PRO A 544 2.65 -29.59 -8.62
N LEU A 545 1.74 -29.30 -9.54
CA LEU A 545 0.38 -29.86 -9.55
C LEU A 545 0.31 -31.21 -10.23
N PHE A 546 1.21 -31.47 -11.21
CA PHE A 546 1.20 -32.69 -12.01
C PHE A 546 2.61 -33.29 -12.17
N GLN A 547 2.64 -34.62 -12.24
CA GLN A 547 3.76 -35.37 -12.76
C GLN A 547 3.34 -36.05 -14.07
N LEU A 548 4.15 -35.85 -15.13
CA LEU A 548 3.93 -36.43 -16.43
C LEU A 548 5.05 -37.41 -16.75
N SER A 549 4.72 -38.62 -17.21
CA SER A 549 5.70 -39.66 -17.46
C SER A 549 5.52 -40.33 -18.82
N LYS A 550 6.64 -40.57 -19.50
CA LYS A 550 6.75 -41.40 -20.71
C LYS A 550 7.96 -42.34 -20.59
N GLY A 551 7.71 -43.58 -20.29
CA GLY A 551 8.75 -44.55 -20.03
C GLY A 551 9.59 -44.19 -18.79
N ARG A 552 10.87 -43.86 -18.98
CA ARG A 552 11.78 -43.44 -17.90
C ARG A 552 11.89 -41.92 -17.73
N VAL A 553 11.27 -41.17 -18.61
CA VAL A 553 11.28 -39.69 -18.53
C VAL A 553 10.13 -39.24 -17.67
N SER A 554 10.40 -38.40 -16.69
CA SER A 554 9.40 -37.74 -15.84
C SER A 554 9.63 -36.24 -15.88
N ARG A 555 8.54 -35.47 -16.03
CA ARG A 555 8.49 -34.01 -15.99
C ARG A 555 7.42 -33.56 -15.02
N TYR A 556 7.53 -32.36 -14.51
CA TYR A 556 6.57 -31.75 -13.58
C TYR A 556 5.94 -30.52 -14.23
N ALA A 557 4.65 -30.29 -13.94
CA ALA A 557 3.93 -29.11 -14.38
C ALA A 557 3.30 -28.40 -13.18
N PHE A 558 3.33 -27.06 -13.20
CA PHE A 558 2.87 -26.19 -12.14
C PHE A 558 1.52 -25.52 -12.48
N SER A 559 1.06 -25.67 -13.75
CA SER A 559 -0.26 -25.22 -14.20
C SER A 559 -0.88 -26.22 -15.16
N ASP A 560 -2.17 -26.04 -15.48
CA ASP A 560 -2.85 -26.85 -16.48
C ASP A 560 -2.31 -26.60 -17.88
N GLU A 561 -1.96 -25.35 -18.21
CA GLU A 561 -1.36 -24.96 -19.48
C GLU A 561 0.01 -25.61 -19.67
N GLU A 562 0.84 -25.57 -18.64
CA GLU A 562 2.17 -26.23 -18.67
C GLU A 562 2.04 -27.75 -18.80
N ARG A 563 1.05 -28.37 -18.12
CA ARG A 563 0.72 -29.79 -18.28
C ARG A 563 0.44 -30.12 -19.75
N ASP A 564 -0.44 -29.35 -20.39
CA ASP A 564 -0.87 -29.62 -21.74
C ASP A 564 0.29 -29.45 -22.75
N GLN A 565 1.13 -28.44 -22.53
CA GLN A 565 2.34 -28.22 -23.33
C GLN A 565 3.34 -29.37 -23.18
N ILE A 566 3.60 -29.82 -21.94
CA ILE A 566 4.50 -30.94 -21.66
C ILE A 566 3.93 -32.25 -22.27
N ILE A 567 2.62 -32.45 -22.28
CA ILE A 567 1.99 -33.59 -22.93
C ILE A 567 2.28 -33.59 -24.43
N GLU A 568 2.13 -32.46 -25.11
CA GLU A 568 2.43 -32.36 -26.55
C GLU A 568 3.92 -32.57 -26.82
N ASP A 569 4.80 -32.00 -26.02
CA ASP A 569 6.25 -32.22 -26.12
C ASP A 569 6.62 -33.70 -25.96
N LEU A 570 6.03 -34.35 -24.95
CA LEU A 570 6.31 -35.77 -24.69
C LEU A 570 5.72 -36.70 -25.79
N LYS A 571 4.62 -36.34 -26.43
CA LYS A 571 4.10 -37.07 -27.58
C LYS A 571 5.08 -37.02 -28.77
N GLY A 572 5.65 -35.83 -29.06
CA GLY A 572 6.54 -35.63 -30.20
C GLY A 572 5.87 -36.09 -31.52
N ASP A 573 6.61 -36.83 -32.33
CA ASP A 573 6.11 -37.34 -33.63
C ASP A 573 5.06 -38.48 -33.51
N ASN A 574 4.74 -38.95 -32.30
CA ASN A 574 3.78 -40.01 -32.07
C ASN A 574 2.55 -39.53 -31.31
N PRO A 575 1.45 -39.09 -31.98
CA PRO A 575 0.25 -38.59 -31.34
C PRO A 575 -0.46 -39.62 -30.42
N ASN A 576 -0.23 -40.91 -30.64
CA ASN A 576 -0.82 -42.00 -29.87
C ASN A 576 0.03 -42.47 -28.70
N ALA A 577 1.12 -41.75 -28.38
CA ALA A 577 1.96 -42.11 -27.25
C ALA A 577 1.17 -42.00 -25.94
N LYS A 578 1.21 -43.06 -25.12
CA LYS A 578 0.58 -43.05 -23.80
C LYS A 578 1.46 -42.25 -22.85
N ILE A 579 0.93 -41.15 -22.35
CA ILE A 579 1.56 -40.32 -21.29
C ILE A 579 0.85 -40.64 -19.99
N GLY A 580 1.61 -41.02 -18.96
CA GLY A 580 1.11 -41.13 -17.58
C GLY A 580 0.99 -39.73 -17.00
N VAL A 581 -0.20 -39.37 -16.52
CA VAL A 581 -0.47 -38.09 -15.83
C VAL A 581 -0.91 -38.41 -14.42
N GLN A 582 -0.14 -37.95 -13.43
CA GLN A 582 -0.49 -38.02 -12.03
C GLN A 582 -0.73 -36.60 -11.53
N ARG A 583 -1.93 -36.31 -11.00
CA ARG A 583 -2.22 -35.07 -10.30
C ARG A 583 -1.92 -35.25 -8.83
N TYR A 584 -1.14 -34.35 -8.24
CA TYR A 584 -0.92 -34.30 -6.81
C TYR A 584 -2.04 -33.51 -6.14
N LYS A 585 -2.72 -34.12 -5.18
CA LYS A 585 -3.72 -33.46 -4.33
C LYS A 585 -3.12 -32.90 -3.04
N GLY A 586 -2.01 -33.48 -2.59
CA GLY A 586 -1.30 -33.04 -1.41
C GLY A 586 0.18 -33.43 -1.41
N LEU A 587 0.96 -32.69 -0.61
CA LEU A 587 2.40 -32.90 -0.42
C LEU A 587 2.74 -34.30 0.13
N GLY A 588 1.80 -34.90 0.85
CA GLY A 588 1.95 -36.27 1.40
C GLY A 588 1.99 -37.36 0.34
N GLU A 589 1.57 -37.08 -0.91
CA GLU A 589 1.64 -37.98 -2.05
C GLU A 589 3.04 -38.01 -2.71
N MET A 590 3.87 -37.01 -2.39
CA MET A 590 5.22 -36.89 -2.91
C MET A 590 6.21 -37.65 -2.02
N ASN A 591 7.08 -38.44 -2.64
CA ASN A 591 8.19 -39.02 -1.90
C ASN A 591 9.27 -37.96 -1.59
N PRO A 592 10.20 -38.23 -0.66
CA PRO A 592 11.23 -37.25 -0.26
C PRO A 592 12.08 -36.69 -1.40
N GLU A 593 12.43 -37.52 -2.38
CA GLU A 593 13.25 -37.12 -3.52
C GLU A 593 12.46 -36.18 -4.48
N GLN A 594 11.20 -36.50 -4.73
CA GLN A 594 10.30 -35.66 -5.53
C GLN A 594 10.12 -34.29 -4.87
N LEU A 595 9.85 -34.27 -3.56
CA LEU A 595 9.65 -33.04 -2.80
C LEU A 595 10.92 -32.18 -2.78
N TRP A 596 12.09 -32.83 -2.66
CA TRP A 596 13.38 -32.15 -2.74
C TRP A 596 13.57 -31.51 -4.12
N THR A 597 13.55 -32.29 -5.18
CA THR A 597 13.91 -31.83 -6.52
C THR A 597 12.97 -30.79 -7.12
N THR A 598 11.71 -30.73 -6.68
CA THR A 598 10.69 -29.81 -7.22
C THR A 598 10.42 -28.60 -6.36
N THR A 599 10.58 -28.71 -5.02
CA THR A 599 10.02 -27.73 -4.09
C THR A 599 11.03 -27.22 -3.05
N MET A 600 12.04 -28.02 -2.71
CA MET A 600 12.95 -27.67 -1.62
C MET A 600 14.37 -27.37 -2.06
N ASP A 601 14.82 -27.88 -3.20
CA ASP A 601 16.14 -27.61 -3.74
C ASP A 601 16.32 -26.13 -4.10
N PRO A 602 17.25 -25.41 -3.45
CA PRO A 602 17.45 -23.97 -3.69
C PRO A 602 17.74 -23.60 -5.15
N GLU A 603 18.31 -24.52 -5.94
CA GLU A 603 18.65 -24.27 -7.33
C GLU A 603 17.48 -24.43 -8.30
N ASN A 604 16.47 -25.25 -7.94
CA ASN A 604 15.40 -25.64 -8.86
C ASN A 604 13.99 -25.24 -8.40
N ARG A 605 13.82 -24.87 -7.13
CA ARG A 605 12.50 -24.54 -6.56
C ARG A 605 11.96 -23.20 -7.02
N THR A 606 10.66 -23.11 -7.13
CA THR A 606 9.92 -21.85 -7.29
C THR A 606 9.26 -21.47 -5.98
N MET A 607 9.38 -20.20 -5.59
CA MET A 607 8.73 -19.63 -4.40
C MET A 607 8.16 -18.26 -4.71
N LEU A 608 7.00 -17.96 -4.13
CA LEU A 608 6.44 -16.61 -4.14
C LEU A 608 6.87 -15.87 -2.87
N ARG A 609 7.53 -14.73 -3.02
CA ARG A 609 7.79 -13.82 -1.89
C ARG A 609 6.50 -13.09 -1.55
N VAL A 610 6.13 -13.09 -0.28
CA VAL A 610 4.98 -12.31 0.20
C VAL A 610 5.39 -10.85 0.28
N THR A 611 4.70 -10.00 -0.47
CA THR A 611 4.93 -8.55 -0.51
C THR A 611 3.66 -7.82 -0.12
N VAL A 612 3.81 -6.60 0.37
CA VAL A 612 2.72 -5.73 0.78
C VAL A 612 2.83 -4.44 -0.02
N LYS A 613 1.84 -4.15 -0.85
CA LYS A 613 1.77 -2.90 -1.63
C LYS A 613 1.22 -1.76 -0.77
N ASP A 614 0.18 -2.04 0.02
CA ASP A 614 -0.46 -1.11 0.94
C ASP A 614 -0.79 -1.84 2.25
N ALA A 615 -0.26 -1.34 3.36
CA ALA A 615 -0.42 -1.98 4.67
C ALA A 615 -1.85 -1.84 5.21
N GLU A 616 -2.54 -0.74 4.92
CA GLU A 616 -3.91 -0.48 5.35
C GLU A 616 -4.89 -1.37 4.59
N GLU A 617 -4.73 -1.48 3.27
CA GLU A 617 -5.54 -2.37 2.45
C GLU A 617 -5.35 -3.83 2.84
N SER A 618 -4.10 -4.25 3.09
CA SER A 618 -3.80 -5.60 3.58
C SER A 618 -4.46 -5.87 4.94
N ASP A 619 -4.44 -4.90 5.86
CA ASP A 619 -5.09 -5.01 7.17
C ASP A 619 -6.61 -5.19 7.03
N ARG A 620 -7.24 -4.39 6.17
CA ARG A 620 -8.66 -4.50 5.84
C ARG A 620 -9.00 -5.83 5.18
N MET A 621 -8.14 -6.33 4.27
CA MET A 621 -8.34 -7.61 3.62
C MET A 621 -8.36 -8.78 4.62
N PHE A 622 -7.42 -8.81 5.58
CA PHE A 622 -7.44 -9.79 6.65
C PHE A 622 -8.69 -9.66 7.53
N GLU A 623 -9.16 -8.45 7.82
CA GLU A 623 -10.38 -8.22 8.58
C GLU A 623 -11.62 -8.76 7.85
N ILE A 624 -11.77 -8.47 6.56
CA ILE A 624 -12.88 -8.96 5.72
C ILE A 624 -12.87 -10.48 5.60
N LEU A 625 -11.73 -11.06 5.21
CA LEU A 625 -11.64 -12.48 4.88
C LEU A 625 -11.63 -13.38 6.12
N MET A 626 -10.95 -12.96 7.18
CA MET A 626 -10.67 -13.77 8.36
C MET A 626 -11.42 -13.32 9.61
N GLY A 627 -12.04 -12.15 9.61
CA GLY A 627 -12.82 -11.59 10.70
C GLY A 627 -14.16 -12.29 10.95
N GLU A 628 -14.98 -11.72 11.83
CA GLU A 628 -16.29 -12.25 12.17
C GLU A 628 -17.41 -11.77 11.25
N ASP A 629 -17.19 -10.66 10.54
CA ASP A 629 -18.18 -10.05 9.66
C ASP A 629 -18.48 -10.90 8.43
N VAL A 630 -19.71 -11.37 8.34
CA VAL A 630 -20.15 -12.23 7.22
C VAL A 630 -20.63 -11.42 6.01
N PRO A 631 -21.38 -10.32 6.16
CA PRO A 631 -21.81 -9.44 5.07
C PRO A 631 -20.66 -8.95 4.19
N ASP A 632 -19.62 -8.38 4.79
CA ASP A 632 -18.47 -7.84 4.06
C ASP A 632 -17.71 -8.93 3.30
N ARG A 633 -17.55 -10.11 3.93
CA ARG A 633 -16.95 -11.27 3.27
C ARG A 633 -17.78 -11.77 2.11
N ARG A 634 -19.11 -11.79 2.24
CA ARG A 634 -20.02 -12.18 1.16
C ARG A 634 -19.91 -11.20 0.00
N ALA A 635 -19.97 -9.91 0.26
CA ALA A 635 -19.84 -8.87 -0.76
C ALA A 635 -18.50 -8.98 -1.52
N PHE A 636 -17.41 -9.26 -0.80
CA PHE A 636 -16.11 -9.50 -1.40
C PHE A 636 -16.13 -10.73 -2.34
N ILE A 637 -16.68 -11.86 -1.87
CA ILE A 637 -16.77 -13.09 -2.67
C ILE A 637 -17.63 -12.87 -3.92
N GLU A 638 -18.77 -12.20 -3.79
CA GLU A 638 -19.68 -11.90 -4.92
C GLU A 638 -18.99 -11.01 -5.96
N ARG A 639 -18.22 -10.01 -5.52
CA ARG A 639 -17.49 -9.11 -6.41
C ARG A 639 -16.42 -9.84 -7.22
N TYR A 640 -15.64 -10.70 -6.59
CA TYR A 640 -14.50 -11.37 -7.22
C TYR A 640 -14.79 -12.80 -7.71
N ALA A 641 -16.04 -13.26 -7.61
CA ALA A 641 -16.42 -14.64 -8.00
C ALA A 641 -16.09 -14.99 -9.44
N LYS A 642 -16.09 -14.00 -10.35
CA LYS A 642 -15.78 -14.20 -11.78
C LYS A 642 -14.29 -14.36 -12.06
N GLU A 643 -13.42 -13.95 -11.14
CA GLU A 643 -11.97 -14.02 -11.28
C GLU A 643 -11.38 -15.35 -10.79
N VAL A 644 -12.21 -16.18 -10.16
CA VAL A 644 -11.77 -17.48 -9.63
C VAL A 644 -11.57 -18.46 -10.78
N THR A 645 -10.32 -18.83 -11.03
CA THR A 645 -9.93 -19.75 -12.11
C THR A 645 -9.81 -21.21 -11.67
N ASN A 646 -9.63 -21.48 -10.36
CA ASN A 646 -9.41 -22.82 -9.82
C ASN A 646 -10.52 -23.19 -8.82
N LEU A 647 -11.72 -23.46 -9.33
CA LEU A 647 -12.78 -24.05 -8.55
C LEU A 647 -12.59 -25.58 -8.54
N ASP A 648 -12.36 -26.15 -7.35
CA ASP A 648 -12.41 -27.59 -7.15
C ASP A 648 -13.90 -27.98 -7.03
N ILE A 649 -14.52 -28.31 -8.17
CA ILE A 649 -15.93 -28.73 -8.27
C ILE A 649 -15.98 -30.24 -8.31
#